data_da624fed0b820274185dd78463108b22
#
_entry.id   da624fed0b820274185dd78463108b22
#
_cell.length_a   1.000
_cell.length_b   1.000
_cell.length_c   1.000
_cell.angle_alpha   90.00
_cell.angle_beta   90.00
_cell.angle_gamma   90.00
#
_symmetry.space_group_name_H-M   'P 1'
#
loop_
_entity.id
_entity.type
_entity.pdbx_description
1 polymer ?
#
loop_
_entity_poly.entity_id
_entity_poly.type
_entity_poly.pdbx_seq_one_letter_code
_entity_poly.pdbx_strand_id
1 'polypeptide(L)'
;MSKGLETVEKRSITVGVARWSAAHPWRAIVGWFVFVALCLGASAAVGTNSATTEDYRVGKAGQAEAIATEGGLQRRPVEQIVIDSRSGALDVSAAQAAAADVTARMKRLQEVDRVEKPVLSRNGKVLMVEVVMAGEELAARKKVDPLVEQTAAVQKAHPGVRVQETGGPSMSKGLDQQRSDDLAFSEMLTLPVTVITLMIAFGSVIAAGVPVLLALSSIAAAMGLSALASHALPDAGVGNNIILLIGLAVGVDYSLFYLKRDREERARAGGRLGSEAVVELAAATAGRAIVVSGLAVIVSTATLYLATDVIFSSLATGAIIVVTVAMASSLTVLPALLAKLGARAERRSARRAARGKRGLGHSGTSTVWNALLRPATRRPGITLLVSVLIMLGLASPALDLKLSVLGRDTFSRDIPAVQTYDRLTGAFPERLVQHQVVVRADADRSPQVVKAMEDLSRRAQADPMFDKDAAFKLSSSGDRRTTSLTLSVPFKPSSPQALQSLDRVRDDFLPATVDKVPGAEAYVTGDIARDADYLDHQNSKLPLVVGFLLLVTFAVTVLAFRSVVIGLLGTALNLLSAASAFGLLVLVFQGHWAEGILDFHSTGSIGARVPLFLFVILFGLSMDYQVFVVSRIREAALRGVPTRKAVLDGIGSSAGVVTSAAVVMVTVFASFVFLNLVEMKQMGFVLAAAVLLDAFIVRIMILPSAMTLLGNASWWPSRGMRAAQSKQTGVTASEAFSSHRPRESGRV
;
A
#
# COMPACT_ATOMS: atom_id res chain seq x y z
N MET A 1 -24.52 42.84 5.11
CA MET A 1 -23.75 41.60 5.23
C MET A 1 -24.17 40.46 4.33
N SER A 2 -25.36 40.47 3.70
CA SER A 2 -25.86 39.42 2.81
C SER A 2 -25.26 39.45 1.38
N LYS A 3 -24.97 40.63 0.83
CA LYS A 3 -24.41 40.77 -0.54
C LYS A 3 -22.97 40.32 -0.73
N GLY A 4 -22.17 40.25 0.33
CA GLY A 4 -20.77 39.79 0.27
C GLY A 4 -20.61 38.26 0.26
N LEU A 5 -21.55 37.52 0.84
CA LEU A 5 -21.55 36.05 0.86
C LEU A 5 -22.04 35.46 -0.47
N GLU A 6 -23.01 36.13 -1.13
CA GLU A 6 -23.57 35.67 -2.43
C GLU A 6 -22.56 35.70 -3.60
N THR A 7 -21.54 36.56 -3.56
CA THR A 7 -20.60 36.73 -4.66
C THR A 7 -19.40 35.75 -4.61
N VAL A 8 -19.07 35.20 -3.44
CA VAL A 8 -17.98 34.23 -3.27
C VAL A 8 -18.46 32.77 -3.47
N GLU A 9 -19.71 32.47 -3.13
CA GLU A 9 -20.27 31.11 -3.25
C GLU A 9 -20.60 30.68 -4.70
N LYS A 10 -20.85 31.61 -5.59
CA LYS A 10 -21.27 31.30 -6.98
C LYS A 10 -20.17 30.73 -7.90
N ARG A 11 -18.92 30.63 -7.44
CA ARG A 11 -17.75 30.19 -8.26
C ARG A 11 -17.08 28.86 -7.86
N SER A 12 -17.58 28.14 -6.88
CA SER A 12 -16.99 26.85 -6.51
C SER A 12 -17.52 25.73 -7.40
N ILE A 13 -16.63 25.05 -8.13
CA ILE A 13 -16.94 23.90 -8.98
C ILE A 13 -17.71 22.83 -8.20
N THR A 14 -17.27 22.55 -6.96
CA THR A 14 -17.90 21.54 -6.08
C THR A 14 -19.36 21.84 -5.78
N VAL A 15 -19.69 23.10 -5.54
CA VAL A 15 -21.08 23.55 -5.31
C VAL A 15 -21.91 23.43 -6.59
N GLY A 16 -21.34 23.81 -7.74
CA GLY A 16 -22.01 23.69 -9.04
C GLY A 16 -22.36 22.25 -9.39
N VAL A 17 -21.42 21.33 -9.22
CA VAL A 17 -21.62 19.90 -9.45
C VAL A 17 -22.66 19.31 -8.49
N ALA A 18 -22.57 19.61 -7.21
CA ALA A 18 -23.51 19.10 -6.20
C ALA A 18 -24.95 19.64 -6.45
N ARG A 19 -25.08 20.93 -6.81
CA ARG A 19 -26.38 21.52 -7.19
C ARG A 19 -26.98 20.82 -8.39
N TRP A 20 -26.21 20.63 -9.45
CA TRP A 20 -26.71 19.92 -10.65
C TRP A 20 -27.11 18.49 -10.31
N SER A 21 -26.31 17.76 -9.52
CA SER A 21 -26.60 16.40 -9.10
C SER A 21 -27.86 16.32 -8.21
N ALA A 22 -28.05 17.28 -7.30
CA ALA A 22 -29.22 17.34 -6.44
C ALA A 22 -30.51 17.69 -7.24
N ALA A 23 -30.41 18.58 -8.24
CA ALA A 23 -31.51 18.93 -9.10
C ALA A 23 -31.88 17.82 -10.11
N HIS A 24 -30.91 17.02 -10.57
CA HIS A 24 -31.10 15.93 -11.53
C HIS A 24 -30.63 14.55 -10.98
N PRO A 25 -31.19 14.08 -9.85
CA PRO A 25 -30.60 12.94 -9.13
C PRO A 25 -30.59 11.64 -9.93
N TRP A 26 -31.63 11.40 -10.77
CA TRP A 26 -31.64 10.20 -11.60
C TRP A 26 -30.57 10.23 -12.70
N ARG A 27 -30.34 11.38 -13.32
CA ARG A 27 -29.30 11.51 -14.34
C ARG A 27 -27.93 11.32 -13.76
N ALA A 28 -27.67 11.84 -12.56
CA ALA A 28 -26.38 11.64 -11.86
C ALA A 28 -26.16 10.18 -11.47
N ILE A 29 -27.17 9.50 -10.90
CA ILE A 29 -27.08 8.11 -10.48
C ILE A 29 -26.92 7.18 -11.69
N VAL A 30 -27.79 7.29 -12.69
CA VAL A 30 -27.74 6.45 -13.90
C VAL A 30 -26.45 6.71 -14.66
N GLY A 31 -26.05 7.98 -14.85
CA GLY A 31 -24.81 8.34 -15.51
C GLY A 31 -23.58 7.73 -14.84
N TRP A 32 -23.58 7.67 -13.51
CA TRP A 32 -22.51 7.01 -12.74
C TRP A 32 -22.43 5.50 -13.00
N PHE A 33 -23.54 4.79 -12.89
CA PHE A 33 -23.53 3.34 -13.13
C PHE A 33 -23.25 2.99 -14.59
N VAL A 34 -23.66 3.83 -15.54
CA VAL A 34 -23.24 3.71 -16.95
C VAL A 34 -21.73 3.92 -17.08
N PHE A 35 -21.17 4.91 -16.42
CA PHE A 35 -19.72 5.13 -16.39
C PHE A 35 -18.98 3.91 -15.81
N VAL A 36 -19.43 3.34 -14.68
CA VAL A 36 -18.85 2.11 -14.10
C VAL A 36 -18.94 0.95 -15.09
N ALA A 37 -20.09 0.74 -15.71
CA ALA A 37 -20.29 -0.31 -16.69
C ALA A 37 -19.38 -0.13 -17.93
N LEU A 38 -19.18 1.10 -18.40
CA LEU A 38 -18.27 1.42 -19.49
C LEU A 38 -16.82 1.13 -19.11
N CYS A 39 -16.38 1.48 -17.88
CA CYS A 39 -15.03 1.18 -17.40
C CYS A 39 -14.76 -0.34 -17.36
N LEU A 40 -15.73 -1.12 -16.84
CA LEU A 40 -15.62 -2.58 -16.78
C LEU A 40 -15.69 -3.20 -18.18
N GLY A 41 -16.59 -2.73 -19.04
CA GLY A 41 -16.70 -3.20 -20.42
C GLY A 41 -15.44 -2.92 -21.24
N ALA A 42 -14.87 -1.73 -21.11
CA ALA A 42 -13.61 -1.37 -21.76
C ALA A 42 -12.44 -2.25 -21.26
N SER A 43 -12.36 -2.49 -19.94
CA SER A 43 -11.37 -3.40 -19.37
C SER A 43 -11.51 -4.83 -19.91
N ALA A 44 -12.74 -5.33 -20.01
CA ALA A 44 -13.00 -6.67 -20.56
C ALA A 44 -12.63 -6.78 -22.06
N ALA A 45 -12.80 -5.69 -22.82
CA ALA A 45 -12.46 -5.66 -24.24
C ALA A 45 -10.95 -5.55 -24.53
N VAL A 46 -10.22 -4.76 -23.71
CA VAL A 46 -8.81 -4.45 -23.95
C VAL A 46 -7.87 -5.36 -23.13
N GLY A 47 -8.33 -5.84 -21.97
CA GLY A 47 -7.53 -6.61 -21.02
C GLY A 47 -6.55 -5.73 -20.21
N THR A 48 -5.73 -6.38 -19.39
CA THR A 48 -4.68 -5.75 -18.60
C THR A 48 -3.31 -6.06 -19.21
N ASN A 49 -2.52 -5.03 -19.48
CA ASN A 49 -1.13 -5.19 -19.90
C ASN A 49 -0.27 -5.42 -18.64
N SER A 50 0.19 -6.67 -18.46
CA SER A 50 1.05 -7.04 -17.32
C SER A 50 2.49 -6.69 -17.60
N ALA A 51 3.22 -6.26 -16.57
CA ALA A 51 4.65 -6.02 -16.64
C ALA A 51 5.41 -7.27 -17.09
N THR A 52 6.39 -7.06 -17.95
CA THR A 52 7.29 -8.10 -18.49
C THR A 52 8.53 -8.24 -17.63
N THR A 53 9.35 -9.26 -17.87
CA THR A 53 10.63 -9.43 -17.16
C THR A 53 11.54 -8.20 -17.34
N GLU A 54 11.43 -7.51 -18.49
CA GLU A 54 12.21 -6.30 -18.78
C GLU A 54 11.88 -5.13 -17.84
N ASP A 55 10.61 -4.97 -17.49
CA ASP A 55 10.13 -3.89 -16.62
C ASP A 55 10.65 -4.01 -15.17
N TYR A 56 11.06 -5.23 -14.78
CA TYR A 56 11.64 -5.49 -13.45
C TYR A 56 13.17 -5.36 -13.39
N ARG A 57 13.85 -5.12 -14.53
CA ARG A 57 15.31 -5.04 -14.59
C ARG A 57 15.80 -3.78 -13.86
N VAL A 58 16.63 -3.98 -12.84
CA VAL A 58 17.19 -2.90 -12.02
C VAL A 58 18.69 -3.16 -11.81
N GLY A 59 19.48 -2.10 -11.78
CA GLY A 59 20.91 -2.16 -11.44
C GLY A 59 21.76 -2.99 -12.40
N LYS A 60 22.89 -3.49 -11.88
CA LYS A 60 23.84 -4.31 -12.64
C LYS A 60 23.28 -5.68 -13.00
N ALA A 61 22.45 -6.26 -12.14
CA ALA A 61 21.78 -7.53 -12.43
C ALA A 61 20.82 -7.40 -13.60
N GLY A 62 20.08 -6.28 -13.69
CA GLY A 62 19.23 -5.99 -14.83
C GLY A 62 20.00 -5.81 -16.13
N GLN A 63 21.19 -5.21 -16.10
CA GLN A 63 22.11 -5.12 -17.24
C GLN A 63 22.59 -6.49 -17.70
N ALA A 64 22.96 -7.38 -16.74
CA ALA A 64 23.32 -8.76 -17.06
C ALA A 64 22.17 -9.50 -17.77
N GLU A 65 20.94 -9.33 -17.29
CA GLU A 65 19.75 -9.95 -17.90
C GLU A 65 19.45 -9.40 -19.30
N ALA A 66 19.65 -8.10 -19.52
CA ALA A 66 19.51 -7.50 -20.87
C ALA A 66 20.50 -8.13 -21.85
N ILE A 67 21.78 -8.17 -21.49
CA ILE A 67 22.85 -8.77 -22.30
C ILE A 67 22.57 -10.27 -22.54
N ALA A 68 22.13 -11.01 -21.50
CA ALA A 68 21.77 -12.41 -21.66
C ALA A 68 20.60 -12.62 -22.62
N THR A 69 19.59 -11.72 -22.59
CA THR A 69 18.43 -11.76 -23.48
C THR A 69 18.84 -11.48 -24.93
N GLU A 70 19.66 -10.44 -25.17
CA GLU A 70 20.20 -10.12 -26.50
C GLU A 70 20.98 -11.29 -27.11
N GLY A 71 21.74 -12.00 -26.26
CA GLY A 71 22.52 -13.17 -26.69
C GLY A 71 21.72 -14.49 -26.75
N GLY A 72 20.42 -14.49 -26.46
CA GLY A 72 19.61 -15.70 -26.38
C GLY A 72 19.98 -16.65 -25.24
N LEU A 73 20.68 -16.13 -24.21
CA LEU A 73 21.11 -16.85 -23.00
C LEU A 73 20.30 -16.49 -21.75
N GLN A 74 19.13 -15.87 -21.96
CA GLN A 74 18.23 -15.53 -20.85
C GLN A 74 17.84 -16.77 -20.05
N ARG A 75 17.64 -16.58 -18.76
CA ARG A 75 17.13 -17.64 -17.89
C ARG A 75 15.74 -18.07 -18.35
N ARG A 76 15.58 -19.37 -18.60
CA ARG A 76 14.28 -19.95 -18.95
C ARG A 76 13.55 -20.40 -17.69
N PRO A 77 12.20 -20.38 -17.71
CA PRO A 77 11.43 -20.91 -16.60
C PRO A 77 11.65 -22.41 -16.45
N VAL A 78 11.77 -22.85 -15.21
CA VAL A 78 12.09 -24.25 -14.87
C VAL A 78 11.10 -24.76 -13.84
N GLU A 79 10.55 -25.95 -14.11
CA GLU A 79 9.83 -26.78 -13.15
C GLU A 79 10.66 -27.99 -12.77
N GLN A 80 10.70 -28.34 -11.49
CA GLN A 80 11.33 -29.51 -10.95
C GLN A 80 10.27 -30.52 -10.50
N ILE A 81 10.28 -31.70 -11.09
CA ILE A 81 9.45 -32.81 -10.65
C ILE A 81 10.22 -33.61 -9.63
N VAL A 82 9.73 -33.61 -8.41
CA VAL A 82 10.34 -34.23 -7.23
C VAL A 82 9.67 -35.58 -6.99
N ILE A 83 10.47 -36.63 -6.97
CA ILE A 83 10.04 -38.00 -6.75
C ILE A 83 10.72 -38.48 -5.47
N ASP A 84 9.93 -38.74 -4.44
CA ASP A 84 10.43 -39.18 -3.14
C ASP A 84 9.53 -40.29 -2.53
N SER A 85 9.95 -40.85 -1.40
CA SER A 85 9.12 -41.82 -0.66
C SER A 85 8.15 -41.09 0.28
N ARG A 86 6.96 -41.62 0.46
CA ARG A 86 6.01 -41.15 1.47
C ARG A 86 6.47 -41.53 2.89
N SER A 87 7.16 -42.67 3.02
CA SER A 87 7.67 -43.16 4.28
C SER A 87 8.85 -44.10 4.04
N GLY A 88 9.97 -43.88 4.73
CA GLY A 88 11.15 -44.74 4.66
C GLY A 88 12.12 -44.40 3.51
N ALA A 89 12.85 -45.43 3.06
CA ALA A 89 13.82 -45.30 1.98
C ALA A 89 13.12 -45.18 0.61
N LEU A 90 13.76 -44.48 -0.35
CA LEU A 90 13.26 -44.37 -1.72
C LEU A 90 13.43 -45.72 -2.45
N ASP A 91 12.36 -46.25 -3.00
CA ASP A 91 12.48 -47.30 -4.01
C ASP A 91 12.99 -46.68 -5.32
N VAL A 92 14.29 -46.85 -5.56
CA VAL A 92 14.98 -46.26 -6.72
C VAL A 92 14.41 -46.76 -8.03
N SER A 93 14.00 -48.03 -8.11
CA SER A 93 13.45 -48.65 -9.29
C SER A 93 12.09 -48.04 -9.62
N ALA A 94 11.18 -47.95 -8.65
CA ALA A 94 9.90 -47.31 -8.82
C ALA A 94 10.05 -45.79 -9.15
N ALA A 95 11.00 -45.12 -8.53
CA ALA A 95 11.29 -43.73 -8.80
C ALA A 95 11.82 -43.50 -10.23
N GLN A 96 12.70 -44.38 -10.72
CA GLN A 96 13.20 -44.33 -12.13
C GLN A 96 12.08 -44.59 -13.12
N ALA A 97 11.18 -45.52 -12.86
CA ALA A 97 10.02 -45.78 -13.69
C ALA A 97 9.08 -44.56 -13.75
N ALA A 98 8.81 -43.92 -12.63
CA ALA A 98 8.04 -42.70 -12.57
C ALA A 98 8.73 -41.54 -13.30
N ALA A 99 10.06 -41.37 -13.14
CA ALA A 99 10.85 -40.36 -13.84
C ALA A 99 10.85 -40.58 -15.40
N ALA A 100 10.85 -41.82 -15.84
CA ALA A 100 10.72 -42.12 -17.28
C ALA A 100 9.33 -41.75 -17.82
N ASP A 101 8.26 -42.01 -17.05
CA ASP A 101 6.90 -41.61 -17.42
C ASP A 101 6.75 -40.10 -17.44
N VAL A 102 7.28 -39.38 -16.41
CA VAL A 102 7.37 -37.90 -16.40
C VAL A 102 8.04 -37.42 -17.67
N THR A 103 9.24 -37.92 -17.98
CA THR A 103 10.02 -37.48 -19.13
C THR A 103 9.25 -37.70 -20.44
N ALA A 104 8.59 -38.84 -20.61
CA ALA A 104 7.83 -39.16 -21.80
C ALA A 104 6.60 -38.27 -22.00
N ARG A 105 5.90 -37.93 -20.91
CA ARG A 105 4.71 -37.08 -20.96
C ARG A 105 5.09 -35.59 -21.15
N MET A 106 6.07 -35.08 -20.39
CA MET A 106 6.50 -33.70 -20.47
C MET A 106 7.05 -33.32 -21.84
N LYS A 107 7.81 -34.20 -22.51
CA LYS A 107 8.31 -33.96 -23.85
C LYS A 107 7.24 -33.80 -24.95
N ARG A 108 5.99 -34.16 -24.67
CA ARG A 108 4.86 -34.02 -25.63
C ARG A 108 4.15 -32.69 -25.50
N LEU A 109 4.44 -31.91 -24.44
CA LEU A 109 3.79 -30.64 -24.18
C LEU A 109 4.47 -29.53 -25.00
N GLN A 110 3.65 -28.64 -25.59
CA GLN A 110 4.14 -27.49 -26.36
C GLN A 110 4.80 -26.42 -25.44
N GLU A 111 4.45 -26.44 -24.19
CA GLU A 111 4.96 -25.53 -23.13
C GLU A 111 6.38 -25.92 -22.67
N VAL A 112 6.88 -27.10 -23.09
CA VAL A 112 8.17 -27.65 -22.69
C VAL A 112 9.19 -27.48 -23.82
N ASP A 113 10.31 -26.82 -23.50
CA ASP A 113 11.46 -26.71 -24.43
C ASP A 113 12.31 -27.99 -24.40
N ARG A 114 12.65 -28.44 -23.19
CA ARG A 114 13.42 -29.68 -22.99
C ARG A 114 13.22 -30.26 -21.60
N VAL A 115 13.49 -31.54 -21.46
CA VAL A 115 13.49 -32.27 -20.19
C VAL A 115 14.90 -32.79 -19.96
N GLU A 116 15.50 -32.39 -18.85
CA GLU A 116 16.85 -32.79 -18.44
C GLU A 116 16.85 -34.24 -17.92
N LYS A 117 18.05 -34.85 -17.82
CA LYS A 117 18.18 -36.18 -17.26
C LYS A 117 17.83 -36.22 -15.79
N PRO A 118 17.12 -37.24 -15.29
CA PRO A 118 16.84 -37.39 -13.85
C PRO A 118 18.13 -37.40 -13.03
N VAL A 119 18.11 -36.69 -11.89
CA VAL A 119 19.23 -36.57 -10.97
C VAL A 119 18.83 -37.09 -9.59
N LEU A 120 19.59 -38.06 -9.07
CA LEU A 120 19.39 -38.57 -7.72
C LEU A 120 20.15 -37.68 -6.72
N SER A 121 19.52 -37.31 -5.61
CA SER A 121 20.15 -36.55 -4.54
C SER A 121 21.32 -37.31 -3.92
N ARG A 122 22.32 -36.59 -3.39
CA ARG A 122 23.50 -37.20 -2.75
C ARG A 122 23.15 -38.17 -1.61
N ASN A 123 22.03 -37.90 -0.91
CA ASN A 123 21.54 -38.74 0.18
C ASN A 123 20.69 -39.94 -0.29
N GLY A 124 20.44 -40.08 -1.62
CA GLY A 124 19.68 -41.17 -2.21
C GLY A 124 18.16 -41.13 -1.93
N LYS A 125 17.63 -40.05 -1.34
CA LYS A 125 16.23 -40.00 -0.89
C LYS A 125 15.26 -39.36 -1.88
N VAL A 126 15.78 -38.58 -2.84
CA VAL A 126 14.97 -37.80 -3.79
C VAL A 126 15.54 -37.97 -5.20
N LEU A 127 14.70 -38.29 -6.17
CA LEU A 127 14.99 -38.24 -7.59
C LEU A 127 14.29 -37.02 -8.18
N MET A 128 15.02 -36.16 -8.90
CA MET A 128 14.49 -34.95 -9.51
C MET A 128 14.60 -35.01 -11.01
N VAL A 129 13.52 -34.57 -11.69
CA VAL A 129 13.50 -34.34 -13.15
C VAL A 129 13.29 -32.85 -13.39
N GLU A 130 14.24 -32.20 -14.04
CA GLU A 130 14.16 -30.79 -14.40
C GLU A 130 13.52 -30.62 -15.78
N VAL A 131 12.46 -29.82 -15.82
CA VAL A 131 11.69 -29.51 -17.04
C VAL A 131 11.86 -28.03 -17.35
N VAL A 132 12.51 -27.72 -18.46
CA VAL A 132 12.70 -26.35 -18.94
C VAL A 132 11.51 -25.99 -19.81
N MET A 133 10.80 -24.94 -19.44
CA MET A 133 9.63 -24.45 -20.17
C MET A 133 10.03 -23.51 -21.30
N ALA A 134 9.18 -23.42 -22.31
CA ALA A 134 9.31 -22.48 -23.41
C ALA A 134 8.78 -21.08 -23.03
N GLY A 135 9.46 -20.04 -23.50
CA GLY A 135 9.04 -18.65 -23.30
C GLY A 135 9.74 -17.95 -22.14
N GLU A 136 9.15 -16.85 -21.71
CA GLU A 136 9.68 -15.99 -20.66
C GLU A 136 9.25 -16.43 -19.24
N GLU A 137 10.07 -16.12 -18.24
CA GLU A 137 9.88 -16.55 -16.85
C GLU A 137 8.52 -16.12 -16.28
N LEU A 138 8.13 -14.85 -16.44
CA LEU A 138 6.86 -14.34 -15.90
C LEU A 138 5.62 -14.84 -16.67
N ALA A 139 5.75 -15.11 -17.96
CA ALA A 139 4.65 -15.62 -18.77
C ALA A 139 4.36 -17.11 -18.50
N ALA A 140 5.34 -17.85 -18.03
CA ALA A 140 5.25 -19.29 -17.80
C ALA A 140 4.23 -19.66 -16.71
N ARG A 141 3.97 -18.79 -15.72
CA ARG A 141 2.94 -19.02 -14.70
C ARG A 141 1.54 -19.27 -15.27
N LYS A 142 1.23 -18.69 -16.44
CA LYS A 142 -0.06 -18.90 -17.14
C LYS A 142 -0.08 -20.17 -17.98
N LYS A 143 1.08 -20.81 -18.17
CA LYS A 143 1.28 -21.98 -19.04
C LYS A 143 1.70 -23.23 -18.28
N VAL A 144 1.72 -23.20 -16.95
CA VAL A 144 2.19 -24.33 -16.12
C VAL A 144 1.12 -25.41 -15.92
N ASP A 145 -0.15 -25.13 -16.18
CA ASP A 145 -1.27 -26.06 -15.94
C ASP A 145 -1.11 -27.42 -16.60
N PRO A 146 -0.73 -27.53 -17.87
CA PRO A 146 -0.52 -28.82 -18.49
C PRO A 146 0.56 -29.66 -17.80
N LEU A 147 1.61 -29.02 -17.23
CA LEU A 147 2.66 -29.72 -16.50
C LEU A 147 2.11 -30.27 -15.18
N VAL A 148 1.36 -29.45 -14.43
CA VAL A 148 0.70 -29.86 -13.16
C VAL A 148 -0.23 -31.04 -13.39
N GLU A 149 -1.03 -31.01 -14.46
CA GLU A 149 -1.93 -32.11 -14.83
C GLU A 149 -1.18 -33.41 -15.16
N GLN A 150 -0.08 -33.33 -15.93
CA GLN A 150 0.72 -34.50 -16.23
C GLN A 150 1.43 -35.04 -14.99
N THR A 151 1.94 -34.18 -14.11
CA THR A 151 2.54 -34.58 -12.82
C THR A 151 1.51 -35.35 -11.98
N ALA A 152 0.27 -34.85 -11.89
CA ALA A 152 -0.82 -35.52 -11.20
C ALA A 152 -1.21 -36.86 -11.84
N ALA A 153 -1.14 -36.96 -13.17
CA ALA A 153 -1.40 -38.21 -13.89
C ALA A 153 -0.31 -39.26 -13.60
N VAL A 154 0.96 -38.85 -13.56
CA VAL A 154 2.09 -39.73 -13.17
C VAL A 154 1.94 -40.17 -11.71
N GLN A 155 1.56 -39.29 -10.80
CA GLN A 155 1.31 -39.66 -9.40
C GLN A 155 0.21 -40.75 -9.27
N LYS A 156 -0.83 -40.69 -10.11
CA LYS A 156 -1.89 -41.72 -10.12
C LYS A 156 -1.37 -43.04 -10.68
N ALA A 157 -0.49 -43.00 -11.68
CA ALA A 157 0.07 -44.21 -12.31
C ALA A 157 1.13 -44.88 -11.40
N HIS A 158 1.81 -44.13 -10.56
CA HIS A 158 2.88 -44.61 -9.69
C HIS A 158 2.57 -44.33 -8.18
N PRO A 159 1.58 -45.03 -7.58
CA PRO A 159 1.15 -44.74 -6.20
C PRO A 159 2.20 -45.12 -5.12
N GLY A 160 3.19 -45.94 -5.45
CA GLY A 160 4.26 -46.38 -4.55
C GLY A 160 5.29 -45.27 -4.23
N VAL A 161 5.34 -44.21 -5.02
CA VAL A 161 6.20 -43.04 -4.81
C VAL A 161 5.34 -41.79 -4.73
N ARG A 162 5.89 -40.71 -4.16
CA ARG A 162 5.29 -39.41 -4.20
C ARG A 162 5.90 -38.61 -5.34
N VAL A 163 5.08 -38.15 -6.27
CA VAL A 163 5.47 -37.36 -7.43
C VAL A 163 4.79 -36.00 -7.34
N GLN A 164 5.56 -34.94 -7.16
CA GLN A 164 5.05 -33.58 -7.05
C GLN A 164 5.98 -32.62 -7.78
N GLU A 165 5.47 -31.45 -8.13
CA GLU A 165 6.27 -30.45 -8.84
C GLU A 165 6.44 -29.17 -8.04
N THR A 166 7.53 -28.49 -8.32
CA THR A 166 7.85 -27.16 -7.83
C THR A 166 8.71 -26.42 -8.85
N GLY A 167 8.62 -25.11 -8.83
CA GLY A 167 9.41 -24.25 -9.70
C GLY A 167 8.94 -22.81 -9.61
N GLY A 168 9.56 -21.94 -10.38
CA GLY A 168 9.14 -20.53 -10.45
C GLY A 168 7.67 -20.39 -10.88
N PRO A 169 7.27 -21.00 -12.03
CA PRO A 169 5.91 -20.91 -12.54
C PRO A 169 4.84 -21.50 -11.61
N SER A 170 5.02 -22.71 -11.10
CA SER A 170 4.03 -23.38 -10.21
C SER A 170 3.88 -22.67 -8.88
N MET A 171 4.98 -22.19 -8.27
CA MET A 171 4.92 -21.39 -7.05
C MET A 171 4.25 -20.03 -7.29
N SER A 172 4.59 -19.34 -8.38
CA SER A 172 3.97 -18.06 -8.74
C SER A 172 2.46 -18.20 -8.99
N LYS A 173 2.05 -19.28 -9.64
CA LYS A 173 0.63 -19.59 -9.84
C LYS A 173 -0.08 -19.85 -8.50
N GLY A 174 0.52 -20.67 -7.64
CA GLY A 174 -0.02 -20.93 -6.31
C GLY A 174 -0.16 -19.65 -5.48
N LEU A 175 0.81 -18.75 -5.58
CA LEU A 175 0.77 -17.45 -4.93
C LEU A 175 -0.33 -16.53 -5.49
N ASP A 176 -0.52 -16.51 -6.82
CA ASP A 176 -1.59 -15.74 -7.45
C ASP A 176 -2.98 -16.26 -7.03
N GLN A 177 -3.13 -17.59 -6.94
CA GLN A 177 -4.37 -18.20 -6.45
C GLN A 177 -4.61 -17.87 -4.98
N GLN A 178 -3.61 -18.00 -4.12
CA GLN A 178 -3.70 -17.62 -2.72
C GLN A 178 -4.04 -16.14 -2.54
N ARG A 179 -3.46 -15.25 -3.35
CA ARG A 179 -3.82 -13.82 -3.35
C ARG A 179 -5.29 -13.60 -3.68
N SER A 180 -5.82 -14.34 -4.66
CA SER A 180 -7.23 -14.24 -5.03
C SER A 180 -8.15 -14.72 -3.90
N ASP A 181 -7.81 -15.85 -3.26
CA ASP A 181 -8.54 -16.41 -2.13
C ASP A 181 -8.49 -15.48 -0.90
N ASP A 182 -7.31 -14.94 -0.61
CA ASP A 182 -7.09 -13.95 0.45
C ASP A 182 -7.95 -12.69 0.24
N LEU A 183 -8.00 -12.17 -0.99
CA LEU A 183 -8.82 -11.00 -1.31
C LEU A 183 -10.31 -11.30 -1.12
N ALA A 184 -10.80 -12.43 -1.61
CA ALA A 184 -12.19 -12.86 -1.42
C ALA A 184 -12.54 -13.02 0.07
N PHE A 185 -11.64 -13.61 0.85
CA PHE A 185 -11.79 -13.73 2.31
C PHE A 185 -11.80 -12.35 3.00
N SER A 186 -10.90 -11.46 2.61
CA SER A 186 -10.85 -10.10 3.12
C SER A 186 -12.15 -9.35 2.85
N GLU A 187 -12.70 -9.44 1.64
CA GLU A 187 -13.98 -8.81 1.30
C GLU A 187 -15.13 -9.38 2.11
N MET A 188 -15.18 -10.71 2.24
CA MET A 188 -16.22 -11.40 3.04
C MET A 188 -16.20 -10.98 4.51
N LEU A 189 -15.03 -10.70 5.08
CA LEU A 189 -14.88 -10.25 6.47
C LEU A 189 -15.11 -8.73 6.59
N THR A 190 -14.50 -7.95 5.71
CA THR A 190 -14.43 -6.48 5.84
C THR A 190 -15.78 -5.83 5.55
N LEU A 191 -16.53 -6.29 4.54
CA LEU A 191 -17.80 -5.67 4.16
C LEU A 191 -18.86 -5.75 5.28
N PRO A 192 -19.17 -6.91 5.90
CA PRO A 192 -20.11 -6.96 7.00
C PRO A 192 -19.68 -6.12 8.20
N VAL A 193 -18.39 -6.19 8.58
CA VAL A 193 -17.87 -5.43 9.73
C VAL A 193 -17.95 -3.94 9.47
N THR A 194 -17.62 -3.50 8.25
CA THR A 194 -17.76 -2.08 7.83
C THR A 194 -19.23 -1.65 7.88
N VAL A 195 -20.16 -2.44 7.35
CA VAL A 195 -21.60 -2.13 7.41
C VAL A 195 -22.10 -2.03 8.86
N ILE A 196 -21.70 -2.98 9.71
CA ILE A 196 -22.08 -2.99 11.15
C ILE A 196 -21.51 -1.73 11.84
N THR A 197 -20.24 -1.41 11.61
CA THR A 197 -19.59 -0.24 12.20
C THR A 197 -20.28 1.06 11.73
N LEU A 198 -20.61 1.16 10.46
CA LEU A 198 -21.38 2.28 9.92
C LEU A 198 -22.81 2.32 10.43
N MET A 199 -23.46 1.16 10.64
CA MET A 199 -24.79 1.10 11.27
C MET A 199 -24.76 1.62 12.71
N ILE A 200 -23.73 1.28 13.47
CA ILE A 200 -23.53 1.80 14.84
C ILE A 200 -23.29 3.32 14.77
N ALA A 201 -22.43 3.79 13.87
CA ALA A 201 -22.11 5.21 13.73
C ALA A 201 -23.30 6.06 13.29
N PHE A 202 -24.14 5.54 12.37
CA PHE A 202 -25.25 6.29 11.77
C PHE A 202 -26.63 5.95 12.32
N GLY A 203 -26.78 4.84 13.01
CA GLY A 203 -28.07 4.37 13.53
C GLY A 203 -29.10 4.01 12.42
N SER A 204 -28.64 3.74 11.20
CA SER A 204 -29.51 3.48 10.03
C SER A 204 -28.81 2.60 8.99
N VAL A 205 -29.45 1.50 8.59
CA VAL A 205 -28.97 0.59 7.54
C VAL A 205 -28.81 1.32 6.20
N ILE A 206 -29.76 2.15 5.82
CA ILE A 206 -29.71 2.89 4.55
C ILE A 206 -28.54 3.87 4.53
N ALA A 207 -28.32 4.58 5.64
CA ALA A 207 -27.21 5.53 5.73
C ALA A 207 -25.84 4.84 5.82
N ALA A 208 -25.78 3.62 6.31
CA ALA A 208 -24.58 2.78 6.29
C ALA A 208 -24.32 2.17 4.90
N GLY A 209 -25.36 1.77 4.19
CA GLY A 209 -25.25 1.15 2.86
C GLY A 209 -24.79 2.11 1.77
N VAL A 210 -25.11 3.40 1.85
CA VAL A 210 -24.73 4.39 0.83
C VAL A 210 -23.20 4.52 0.67
N PRO A 211 -22.40 4.73 1.74
CA PRO A 211 -20.94 4.78 1.63
C PRO A 211 -20.33 3.51 1.05
N VAL A 212 -20.81 2.35 1.48
CA VAL A 212 -20.31 1.05 1.02
C VAL A 212 -20.60 0.86 -0.47
N LEU A 213 -21.83 1.15 -0.91
CA LEU A 213 -22.20 1.06 -2.33
C LEU A 213 -21.33 1.99 -3.20
N LEU A 214 -21.09 3.22 -2.74
CA LEU A 214 -20.25 4.17 -3.45
C LEU A 214 -18.79 3.72 -3.49
N ALA A 215 -18.25 3.19 -2.39
CA ALA A 215 -16.90 2.64 -2.35
C ALA A 215 -16.75 1.46 -3.32
N LEU A 216 -17.65 0.48 -3.28
CA LEU A 216 -17.62 -0.68 -4.18
C LEU A 216 -17.77 -0.28 -5.66
N SER A 217 -18.68 0.64 -5.98
CA SER A 217 -18.81 1.13 -7.36
C SER A 217 -17.59 1.91 -7.82
N SER A 218 -16.93 2.65 -6.91
CA SER A 218 -15.68 3.36 -7.21
C SER A 218 -14.50 2.40 -7.42
N ILE A 219 -14.43 1.33 -6.62
CA ILE A 219 -13.45 0.25 -6.79
C ILE A 219 -13.63 -0.42 -8.15
N ALA A 220 -14.86 -0.80 -8.51
CA ALA A 220 -15.15 -1.42 -9.79
C ALA A 220 -14.77 -0.54 -10.99
N ALA A 221 -15.10 0.76 -10.95
CA ALA A 221 -14.67 1.70 -11.98
C ALA A 221 -13.15 1.89 -12.00
N ALA A 222 -12.49 1.93 -10.83
CA ALA A 222 -11.05 2.09 -10.73
C ALA A 222 -10.30 0.88 -11.28
N MET A 223 -10.78 -0.36 -11.03
CA MET A 223 -10.23 -1.57 -11.65
C MET A 223 -10.33 -1.52 -13.16
N GLY A 224 -11.47 -1.08 -13.70
CA GLY A 224 -11.65 -0.91 -15.12
C GLY A 224 -10.70 0.12 -15.73
N LEU A 225 -10.55 1.27 -15.09
CA LEU A 225 -9.63 2.33 -15.53
C LEU A 225 -8.16 1.93 -15.36
N SER A 226 -7.81 1.17 -14.30
CA SER A 226 -6.45 0.67 -14.09
C SER A 226 -6.04 -0.29 -15.20
N ALA A 227 -6.94 -1.16 -15.67
CA ALA A 227 -6.68 -2.02 -16.82
C ALA A 227 -6.39 -1.21 -18.10
N LEU A 228 -7.11 -0.11 -18.33
CA LEU A 228 -6.81 0.80 -19.46
C LEU A 228 -5.46 1.51 -19.26
N ALA A 229 -5.19 2.01 -18.05
CA ALA A 229 -3.94 2.69 -17.73
C ALA A 229 -2.72 1.77 -17.84
N SER A 230 -2.89 0.45 -17.66
CA SER A 230 -1.80 -0.54 -17.78
C SER A 230 -1.15 -0.58 -19.15
N HIS A 231 -1.83 -0.12 -20.20
CA HIS A 231 -1.25 -0.02 -21.54
C HIS A 231 -0.26 1.13 -21.70
N ALA A 232 -0.31 2.13 -20.81
CA ALA A 232 0.68 3.21 -20.74
C ALA A 232 1.73 2.95 -19.64
N LEU A 233 1.32 2.32 -18.53
CA LEU A 233 2.14 1.99 -17.37
C LEU A 233 1.86 0.53 -16.98
N PRO A 234 2.72 -0.43 -17.39
CA PRO A 234 2.48 -1.85 -17.18
C PRO A 234 2.13 -2.21 -15.72
N ASP A 235 1.16 -3.11 -15.53
CA ASP A 235 0.73 -3.52 -14.20
C ASP A 235 1.63 -4.64 -13.64
N ALA A 236 2.23 -4.38 -12.50
CA ALA A 236 3.04 -5.35 -11.77
C ALA A 236 2.21 -6.45 -11.03
N GLY A 237 0.89 -6.47 -11.21
CA GLY A 237 -0.02 -7.42 -10.55
C GLY A 237 -0.37 -7.04 -9.09
N VAL A 238 0.00 -5.85 -8.63
CA VAL A 238 -0.29 -5.35 -7.27
C VAL A 238 -1.30 -4.20 -7.26
N GLY A 239 -1.61 -3.63 -8.43
CA GLY A 239 -2.51 -2.49 -8.57
C GLY A 239 -3.91 -2.76 -8.02
N ASN A 240 -4.48 -3.92 -8.30
CA ASN A 240 -5.83 -4.29 -7.83
C ASN A 240 -5.92 -4.39 -6.30
N ASN A 241 -4.87 -4.90 -5.63
CA ASN A 241 -4.84 -5.01 -4.17
C ASN A 241 -4.91 -3.62 -3.50
N ILE A 242 -4.22 -2.65 -4.08
CA ILE A 242 -4.21 -1.27 -3.60
C ILE A 242 -5.52 -0.55 -3.90
N ILE A 243 -6.12 -0.79 -5.07
CA ILE A 243 -7.44 -0.27 -5.40
C ILE A 243 -8.48 -0.74 -4.37
N LEU A 244 -8.46 -2.01 -3.98
CA LEU A 244 -9.35 -2.54 -2.94
C LEU A 244 -9.05 -1.93 -1.56
N LEU A 245 -7.79 -1.94 -1.13
CA LEU A 245 -7.37 -1.45 0.18
C LEU A 245 -7.72 0.03 0.38
N ILE A 246 -7.27 0.88 -0.54
CA ILE A 246 -7.46 2.33 -0.46
C ILE A 246 -8.88 2.71 -0.86
N GLY A 247 -9.45 2.04 -1.87
CA GLY A 247 -10.78 2.34 -2.38
C GLY A 247 -11.88 2.14 -1.35
N LEU A 248 -11.79 1.06 -0.56
CA LEU A 248 -12.75 0.84 0.51
C LEU A 248 -12.56 1.86 1.66
N ALA A 249 -11.32 2.11 2.07
CA ALA A 249 -11.01 3.05 3.14
C ALA A 249 -11.43 4.48 2.79
N VAL A 250 -10.90 5.02 1.68
CA VAL A 250 -11.10 6.41 1.25
C VAL A 250 -12.52 6.65 0.70
N GLY A 251 -13.07 5.69 -0.04
CA GLY A 251 -14.42 5.79 -0.60
C GLY A 251 -15.51 5.87 0.47
N VAL A 252 -15.36 5.10 1.54
CA VAL A 252 -16.24 5.19 2.72
C VAL A 252 -16.04 6.52 3.44
N ASP A 253 -14.78 6.94 3.64
CA ASP A 253 -14.44 8.12 4.43
C ASP A 253 -14.95 9.42 3.82
N TYR A 254 -14.76 9.65 2.51
CA TYR A 254 -15.28 10.83 1.82
C TYR A 254 -16.82 10.90 1.89
N SER A 255 -17.47 9.75 1.75
CA SER A 255 -18.92 9.65 1.89
C SER A 255 -19.39 9.96 3.32
N LEU A 256 -18.64 9.52 4.33
CA LEU A 256 -18.86 9.77 5.74
C LEU A 256 -18.84 11.28 6.08
N PHE A 257 -17.80 11.99 5.62
CA PHE A 257 -17.67 13.43 5.86
C PHE A 257 -18.83 14.20 5.28
N TYR A 258 -19.23 13.86 4.05
CA TYR A 258 -20.34 14.55 3.39
C TYR A 258 -21.68 14.25 4.08
N LEU A 259 -21.97 12.96 4.38
CA LEU A 259 -23.18 12.51 5.08
C LEU A 259 -23.38 13.20 6.44
N LYS A 260 -22.29 13.30 7.22
CA LYS A 260 -22.36 13.91 8.54
C LYS A 260 -22.61 15.41 8.41
N ARG A 261 -21.96 16.07 7.45
CA ARG A 261 -22.18 17.50 7.19
C ARG A 261 -23.60 17.77 6.75
N ASP A 262 -24.16 16.95 5.85
CA ASP A 262 -25.56 17.05 5.44
C ASP A 262 -26.50 16.94 6.66
N ARG A 263 -26.25 15.99 7.58
CA ARG A 263 -27.02 15.86 8.82
C ARG A 263 -26.92 17.06 9.75
N GLU A 264 -25.72 17.64 9.89
CA GLU A 264 -25.49 18.85 10.70
C GLU A 264 -26.26 20.05 10.12
N GLU A 265 -26.20 20.24 8.80
CA GLU A 265 -26.92 21.35 8.13
C GLU A 265 -28.44 21.14 8.16
N ARG A 266 -28.94 19.90 8.02
CA ARG A 266 -30.39 19.60 8.24
C ARG A 266 -30.85 19.90 9.65
N ALA A 267 -30.02 19.54 10.66
CA ALA A 267 -30.34 19.83 12.06
C ALA A 267 -30.36 21.34 12.34
N ARG A 268 -29.43 22.10 11.77
CA ARG A 268 -29.39 23.58 11.88
C ARG A 268 -30.54 24.25 11.15
N ALA A 269 -30.92 23.74 9.98
CA ALA A 269 -32.03 24.28 9.19
C ALA A 269 -33.39 24.05 9.86
N GLY A 270 -33.54 23.05 10.72
CA GLY A 270 -34.78 22.78 11.45
C GLY A 270 -36.03 22.61 10.53
N GLY A 271 -35.82 22.10 9.32
CA GLY A 271 -36.89 21.95 8.31
C GLY A 271 -37.24 23.23 7.52
N ARG A 272 -36.51 24.32 7.72
CA ARG A 272 -36.74 25.61 7.03
C ARG A 272 -36.17 25.67 5.62
N LEU A 273 -35.22 24.78 5.28
CA LEU A 273 -34.54 24.70 3.98
C LEU A 273 -34.94 23.40 3.28
N GLY A 274 -35.15 23.48 1.97
CA GLY A 274 -35.38 22.29 1.14
C GLY A 274 -34.12 21.39 1.07
N SER A 275 -34.33 20.12 0.75
CA SER A 275 -33.28 19.11 0.69
C SER A 275 -32.12 19.49 -0.25
N GLU A 276 -32.41 20.16 -1.38
CA GLU A 276 -31.40 20.63 -2.34
C GLU A 276 -30.50 21.71 -1.75
N ALA A 277 -31.08 22.70 -1.05
CA ALA A 277 -30.35 23.78 -0.43
C ALA A 277 -29.41 23.28 0.69
N VAL A 278 -29.83 22.27 1.46
CA VAL A 278 -28.99 21.64 2.49
C VAL A 278 -27.81 20.90 1.87
N VAL A 279 -28.04 20.15 0.79
CA VAL A 279 -26.98 19.44 0.04
C VAL A 279 -25.97 20.44 -0.53
N GLU A 280 -26.43 21.60 -1.03
CA GLU A 280 -25.55 22.66 -1.52
C GLU A 280 -24.69 23.27 -0.42
N LEU A 281 -25.25 23.53 0.76
CA LEU A 281 -24.49 24.02 1.94
C LEU A 281 -23.45 22.99 2.41
N ALA A 282 -23.82 21.70 2.39
CA ALA A 282 -22.87 20.63 2.71
C ALA A 282 -21.73 20.56 1.69
N ALA A 283 -22.03 20.73 0.39
CA ALA A 283 -21.03 20.74 -0.68
C ALA A 283 -20.05 21.93 -0.58
N ALA A 284 -20.52 23.09 -0.18
CA ALA A 284 -19.68 24.28 -0.04
C ALA A 284 -18.55 24.09 1.01
N THR A 285 -18.77 23.22 1.99
CA THR A 285 -17.80 22.96 3.07
C THR A 285 -17.15 21.60 2.94
N ALA A 286 -17.91 20.50 3.00
CA ALA A 286 -17.38 19.14 2.92
C ALA A 286 -16.82 18.84 1.52
N GLY A 287 -17.49 19.30 0.44
CA GLY A 287 -16.99 19.08 -0.91
C GLY A 287 -15.63 19.73 -1.17
N ARG A 288 -15.39 20.94 -0.64
CA ARG A 288 -14.08 21.58 -0.73
C ARG A 288 -13.02 20.82 0.07
N ALA A 289 -13.36 20.32 1.25
CA ALA A 289 -12.44 19.51 2.05
C ALA A 289 -12.06 18.23 1.32
N ILE A 290 -13.02 17.49 0.73
CA ILE A 290 -12.80 16.29 -0.06
C ILE A 290 -11.86 16.54 -1.24
N VAL A 291 -12.05 17.64 -1.98
CA VAL A 291 -11.15 17.97 -3.12
C VAL A 291 -9.74 18.26 -2.65
N VAL A 292 -9.56 19.08 -1.61
CA VAL A 292 -8.21 19.41 -1.10
C VAL A 292 -7.52 18.16 -0.58
N SER A 293 -8.22 17.35 0.17
CA SER A 293 -7.78 16.08 0.73
C SER A 293 -7.44 15.08 -0.38
N GLY A 294 -8.36 14.83 -1.31
CA GLY A 294 -8.13 13.90 -2.41
C GLY A 294 -6.95 14.30 -3.32
N LEU A 295 -6.83 15.60 -3.63
CA LEU A 295 -5.66 16.10 -4.36
C LEU A 295 -4.36 15.92 -3.57
N ALA A 296 -4.39 16.09 -2.26
CA ALA A 296 -3.22 15.85 -1.42
C ALA A 296 -2.78 14.38 -1.47
N VAL A 297 -3.73 13.43 -1.37
CA VAL A 297 -3.44 11.99 -1.51
C VAL A 297 -2.89 11.68 -2.91
N ILE A 298 -3.52 12.19 -3.96
CA ILE A 298 -3.09 11.99 -5.35
C ILE A 298 -1.66 12.48 -5.55
N VAL A 299 -1.35 13.70 -5.13
CA VAL A 299 0.00 14.29 -5.31
C VAL A 299 1.03 13.59 -4.43
N SER A 300 0.67 13.22 -3.19
CA SER A 300 1.54 12.41 -2.32
C SER A 300 1.85 11.06 -2.95
N THR A 301 0.83 10.35 -3.44
CA THR A 301 1.01 9.04 -4.06
C THR A 301 1.78 9.12 -5.38
N ALA A 302 1.62 10.20 -6.15
CA ALA A 302 2.38 10.43 -7.37
C ALA A 302 3.90 10.52 -7.13
N THR A 303 4.34 10.80 -5.89
CA THR A 303 5.79 10.77 -5.57
C THR A 303 6.42 9.39 -5.74
N LEU A 304 5.63 8.31 -5.68
CA LEU A 304 6.11 6.95 -5.92
C LEU A 304 6.66 6.73 -7.34
N TYR A 305 6.22 7.50 -8.32
CA TYR A 305 6.82 7.43 -9.67
C TYR A 305 8.31 7.83 -9.69
N LEU A 306 8.76 8.63 -8.71
CA LEU A 306 10.17 9.00 -8.56
C LEU A 306 11.06 7.82 -8.14
N ALA A 307 10.46 6.74 -7.62
CA ALA A 307 11.19 5.51 -7.31
C ALA A 307 11.68 4.78 -8.57
N THR A 308 11.15 5.11 -9.76
CA THR A 308 11.52 4.51 -11.05
C THR A 308 11.48 2.98 -11.05
N ASP A 309 10.44 2.42 -10.44
CA ASP A 309 10.21 0.99 -10.25
C ASP A 309 8.79 0.65 -10.73
N VAL A 310 8.62 -0.46 -11.45
CA VAL A 310 7.33 -0.86 -12.03
C VAL A 310 6.29 -1.18 -10.95
N ILE A 311 6.72 -1.71 -9.80
CA ILE A 311 5.83 -2.06 -8.68
C ILE A 311 5.27 -0.78 -8.06
N PHE A 312 6.15 0.18 -7.74
CA PHE A 312 5.71 1.47 -7.18
C PHE A 312 4.88 2.28 -8.17
N SER A 313 5.19 2.21 -9.46
CA SER A 313 4.39 2.84 -10.52
C SER A 313 2.98 2.23 -10.61
N SER A 314 2.87 0.91 -10.52
CA SER A 314 1.60 0.19 -10.48
C SER A 314 0.77 0.54 -9.24
N LEU A 315 1.42 0.56 -8.04
CA LEU A 315 0.80 0.97 -6.78
C LEU A 315 0.29 2.42 -6.84
N ALA A 316 1.12 3.33 -7.37
CA ALA A 316 0.76 4.74 -7.53
C ALA A 316 -0.44 4.91 -8.47
N THR A 317 -0.40 4.26 -9.63
CA THR A 317 -1.47 4.32 -10.64
C THR A 317 -2.80 3.85 -10.04
N GLY A 318 -2.82 2.68 -9.41
CA GLY A 318 -4.01 2.13 -8.76
C GLY A 318 -4.58 3.07 -7.68
N ALA A 319 -3.72 3.57 -6.80
CA ALA A 319 -4.12 4.47 -5.73
C ALA A 319 -4.65 5.82 -6.25
N ILE A 320 -3.98 6.44 -7.22
CA ILE A 320 -4.41 7.71 -7.83
C ILE A 320 -5.76 7.56 -8.52
N ILE A 321 -5.95 6.49 -9.29
CA ILE A 321 -7.20 6.24 -9.99
C ILE A 321 -8.34 6.05 -8.99
N VAL A 322 -8.18 5.18 -7.99
CA VAL A 322 -9.27 4.90 -7.04
C VAL A 322 -9.63 6.11 -6.19
N VAL A 323 -8.65 6.91 -5.75
CA VAL A 323 -8.91 8.15 -5.00
C VAL A 323 -9.65 9.17 -5.87
N THR A 324 -9.24 9.31 -7.14
CA THR A 324 -9.90 10.20 -8.10
C THR A 324 -11.35 9.80 -8.33
N VAL A 325 -11.60 8.51 -8.55
CA VAL A 325 -12.96 7.97 -8.78
C VAL A 325 -13.81 8.09 -7.51
N ALA A 326 -13.26 7.77 -6.33
CA ALA A 326 -13.95 7.91 -5.04
C ALA A 326 -14.31 9.37 -4.73
N MET A 327 -13.42 10.31 -5.04
CA MET A 327 -13.69 11.74 -4.94
C MET A 327 -14.81 12.16 -5.90
N ALA A 328 -14.78 11.72 -7.16
CA ALA A 328 -15.80 12.00 -8.15
C ALA A 328 -17.17 11.46 -7.72
N SER A 329 -17.24 10.21 -7.24
CA SER A 329 -18.49 9.60 -6.76
C SER A 329 -19.09 10.37 -5.57
N SER A 330 -18.24 10.79 -4.62
CA SER A 330 -18.66 11.54 -3.45
C SER A 330 -19.14 12.97 -3.76
N LEU A 331 -18.67 13.56 -4.85
CA LEU A 331 -19.07 14.90 -5.29
C LEU A 331 -20.27 14.90 -6.26
N THR A 332 -20.58 13.77 -6.89
CA THR A 332 -21.65 13.66 -7.89
C THR A 332 -22.81 12.81 -7.39
N VAL A 333 -22.59 11.52 -7.17
CA VAL A 333 -23.64 10.56 -6.83
C VAL A 333 -24.17 10.74 -5.43
N LEU A 334 -23.28 11.00 -4.46
CA LEU A 334 -23.69 11.16 -3.07
C LEU A 334 -24.65 12.33 -2.87
N PRO A 335 -24.43 13.55 -3.41
CA PRO A 335 -25.40 14.63 -3.40
C PRO A 335 -26.78 14.25 -3.98
N ALA A 336 -26.79 13.51 -5.09
CA ALA A 336 -28.00 13.02 -5.73
C ALA A 336 -28.77 12.03 -4.85
N LEU A 337 -28.07 11.10 -4.21
CA LEU A 337 -28.66 10.14 -3.27
C LEU A 337 -29.22 10.84 -2.02
N LEU A 338 -28.49 11.82 -1.47
CA LEU A 338 -28.92 12.59 -0.29
C LEU A 338 -30.13 13.48 -0.57
N ALA A 339 -30.25 14.08 -1.74
CA ALA A 339 -31.41 14.83 -2.14
C ALA A 339 -32.67 13.94 -2.17
N LYS A 340 -32.57 12.70 -2.67
CA LYS A 340 -33.70 11.75 -2.70
C LYS A 340 -34.02 11.10 -1.35
N LEU A 341 -33.01 10.66 -0.63
CA LEU A 341 -33.17 9.98 0.67
C LEU A 341 -33.60 10.97 1.75
N GLY A 342 -33.07 12.20 1.70
CA GLY A 342 -33.38 13.25 2.65
C GLY A 342 -34.87 13.61 2.66
N ALA A 343 -35.48 13.76 1.50
CA ALA A 343 -36.94 14.03 1.39
C ALA A 343 -37.79 12.91 2.01
N ARG A 344 -37.33 11.64 1.90
CA ARG A 344 -38.02 10.50 2.55
C ARG A 344 -37.77 10.46 4.06
N ALA A 345 -36.57 10.78 4.53
CA ALA A 345 -36.22 10.84 5.93
C ALA A 345 -36.96 11.96 6.67
N GLU A 346 -37.15 13.11 6.05
CA GLU A 346 -37.91 14.23 6.59
C GLU A 346 -39.39 13.88 6.77
N ARG A 347 -40.02 13.23 5.79
CA ARG A 347 -41.38 12.74 5.89
C ARG A 347 -41.58 11.71 7.01
N ARG A 348 -40.59 10.82 7.22
CA ARG A 348 -40.60 9.82 8.33
C ARG A 348 -40.37 10.49 9.68
N SER A 349 -39.48 11.46 9.76
CA SER A 349 -39.17 12.24 10.98
C SER A 349 -40.39 13.05 11.42
N ALA A 350 -41.05 13.74 10.48
CA ALA A 350 -42.30 14.48 10.73
C ALA A 350 -43.42 13.56 11.25
N ARG A 351 -43.60 12.36 10.65
CA ARG A 351 -44.55 11.34 11.12
C ARG A 351 -44.21 10.77 12.51
N ARG A 352 -42.91 10.63 12.89
CA ARG A 352 -42.48 10.19 14.21
C ARG A 352 -42.66 11.28 15.27
N ALA A 353 -42.37 12.53 14.91
CA ALA A 353 -42.63 13.70 15.78
C ALA A 353 -44.11 13.86 16.08
N ALA A 354 -44.98 13.67 15.07
CA ALA A 354 -46.43 13.69 15.23
C ALA A 354 -46.95 12.54 16.11
N ARG A 355 -46.18 11.46 16.28
CA ARG A 355 -46.49 10.31 17.18
C ARG A 355 -45.85 10.42 18.56
N GLY A 356 -45.33 11.57 18.96
CA GLY A 356 -44.78 11.83 20.31
C GLY A 356 -43.49 11.05 20.69
N LYS A 357 -42.87 10.33 19.74
CA LYS A 357 -41.59 9.62 19.99
C LYS A 357 -40.42 10.60 19.78
N ARG A 358 -39.93 11.19 20.88
CA ARG A 358 -38.66 11.93 20.88
C ARG A 358 -37.56 11.01 20.40
N GLY A 359 -36.89 11.39 19.30
CA GLY A 359 -35.68 10.69 18.86
C GLY A 359 -34.61 10.73 19.94
N LEU A 360 -33.92 9.61 20.14
CA LEU A 360 -32.70 9.54 20.96
C LEU A 360 -31.66 10.51 20.38
N GLY A 361 -31.71 11.77 20.83
CA GLY A 361 -30.68 12.75 20.58
C GLY A 361 -29.40 12.30 21.27
N HIS A 362 -28.36 12.01 20.51
CA HIS A 362 -27.04 11.69 21.05
C HIS A 362 -26.41 12.93 21.70
N SER A 363 -26.83 13.24 22.94
CA SER A 363 -26.17 14.25 23.79
C SER A 363 -24.97 13.67 24.57
N GLY A 364 -24.71 12.36 24.45
CA GLY A 364 -23.67 11.67 25.25
C GLY A 364 -22.23 11.80 24.72
N THR A 365 -22.05 12.09 23.42
CA THR A 365 -20.72 12.15 22.80
C THR A 365 -19.89 13.37 23.23
N SER A 366 -20.52 14.48 23.54
CA SER A 366 -19.82 15.72 23.96
C SER A 366 -19.09 15.59 25.29
N THR A 367 -19.63 14.81 26.23
CA THR A 367 -19.06 14.66 27.57
C THR A 367 -17.77 13.85 27.59
N VAL A 368 -17.70 12.75 26.82
CA VAL A 368 -16.52 11.90 26.68
C VAL A 368 -15.39 12.68 26.00
N TRP A 369 -15.70 13.40 24.92
CA TRP A 369 -14.71 14.18 24.19
C TRP A 369 -14.18 15.35 25.00
N ASN A 370 -15.02 16.03 25.76
CA ASN A 370 -14.60 17.08 26.68
C ASN A 370 -13.70 16.54 27.81
N ALA A 371 -13.92 15.30 28.25
CA ALA A 371 -13.06 14.64 29.21
C ALA A 371 -11.68 14.29 28.62
N LEU A 372 -11.63 13.77 27.39
CA LEU A 372 -10.39 13.43 26.69
C LEU A 372 -9.56 14.67 26.31
N LEU A 373 -10.19 15.82 26.03
CA LEU A 373 -9.51 17.08 25.70
C LEU A 373 -9.06 17.86 26.95
N ARG A 374 -9.55 17.52 28.15
CA ARG A 374 -9.17 18.22 29.40
C ARG A 374 -7.67 18.28 29.64
N PRO A 375 -6.86 17.23 29.49
CA PRO A 375 -5.41 17.29 29.67
C PRO A 375 -4.75 18.28 28.72
N ALA A 376 -5.09 18.22 27.45
CA ALA A 376 -4.53 19.08 26.39
C ALA A 376 -4.82 20.57 26.60
N THR A 377 -5.90 20.89 27.30
CA THR A 377 -6.33 22.28 27.54
C THR A 377 -5.95 22.82 28.92
N ARG A 378 -5.90 21.98 29.95
CA ARG A 378 -5.52 22.39 31.31
C ARG A 378 -4.01 22.46 31.50
N ARG A 379 -3.26 21.50 30.95
CA ARG A 379 -1.80 21.41 31.07
C ARG A 379 -1.17 21.09 29.69
N PRO A 380 -1.27 22.01 28.70
CA PRO A 380 -0.87 21.69 27.31
C PRO A 380 0.62 21.34 27.21
N GLY A 381 1.51 21.94 27.95
CA GLY A 381 2.95 21.64 27.93
C GLY A 381 3.27 20.22 28.40
N ILE A 382 2.66 19.78 29.51
CA ILE A 382 2.87 18.40 30.02
C ILE A 382 2.24 17.38 29.07
N THR A 383 1.03 17.65 28.61
CA THR A 383 0.35 16.73 27.66
C THR A 383 1.15 16.60 26.36
N LEU A 384 1.65 17.69 25.80
CA LEU A 384 2.50 17.68 24.61
C LEU A 384 3.76 16.84 24.85
N LEU A 385 4.49 17.13 25.94
CA LEU A 385 5.73 16.43 26.27
C LEU A 385 5.51 14.93 26.44
N VAL A 386 4.54 14.52 27.25
CA VAL A 386 4.25 13.10 27.52
C VAL A 386 3.81 12.39 26.25
N SER A 387 2.91 12.99 25.46
CA SER A 387 2.42 12.38 24.23
C SER A 387 3.53 12.24 23.18
N VAL A 388 4.41 13.24 23.04
CA VAL A 388 5.56 13.17 22.14
C VAL A 388 6.57 12.13 22.63
N LEU A 389 6.85 12.03 23.92
CA LEU A 389 7.73 10.99 24.47
C LEU A 389 7.17 9.59 24.25
N ILE A 390 5.87 9.38 24.41
CA ILE A 390 5.21 8.09 24.08
C ILE A 390 5.42 7.76 22.60
N MET A 391 5.16 8.71 21.71
CA MET A 391 5.31 8.51 20.27
C MET A 391 6.77 8.24 19.88
N LEU A 392 7.74 8.94 20.47
CA LEU A 392 9.17 8.67 20.25
C LEU A 392 9.60 7.32 20.81
N GLY A 393 9.05 6.91 21.96
CA GLY A 393 9.26 5.55 22.48
C GLY A 393 8.72 4.47 21.55
N LEU A 394 7.54 4.68 20.97
CA LEU A 394 7.00 3.77 19.95
C LEU A 394 7.80 3.82 18.64
N ALA A 395 8.42 4.93 18.31
CA ALA A 395 9.25 5.08 17.11
C ALA A 395 10.64 4.47 17.26
N SER A 396 11.15 4.30 18.49
CA SER A 396 12.53 3.85 18.73
C SER A 396 12.89 2.52 18.06
N PRO A 397 12.03 1.47 17.97
CA PRO A 397 12.37 0.24 17.28
C PRO A 397 12.59 0.42 15.78
N ALA A 398 12.05 1.49 15.17
CA ALA A 398 12.27 1.77 13.75
C ALA A 398 13.74 2.07 13.42
N LEU A 399 14.58 2.41 14.41
CA LEU A 399 16.01 2.62 14.22
C LEU A 399 16.74 1.32 13.87
N ASP A 400 16.20 0.17 14.27
CA ASP A 400 16.72 -1.16 13.99
C ASP A 400 16.04 -1.83 12.78
N LEU A 401 15.36 -1.05 11.93
CA LEU A 401 14.66 -1.54 10.74
C LEU A 401 15.65 -2.21 9.77
N LYS A 402 15.43 -3.50 9.53
CA LYS A 402 16.14 -4.29 8.53
C LYS A 402 15.23 -4.59 7.37
N LEU A 403 15.69 -4.30 6.17
CA LEU A 403 14.93 -4.52 4.93
C LEU A 403 15.48 -5.72 4.19
N SER A 404 14.57 -6.54 3.65
CA SER A 404 14.93 -7.60 2.70
C SER A 404 13.85 -7.75 1.64
N VAL A 405 14.21 -8.24 0.48
CA VAL A 405 13.21 -8.71 -0.48
C VAL A 405 12.65 -10.02 0.08
N LEU A 406 11.35 -10.04 0.35
CA LEU A 406 10.68 -11.23 0.88
C LEU A 406 10.64 -12.29 -0.22
N GLY A 407 11.41 -13.36 -0.02
CA GLY A 407 11.57 -14.45 -0.95
C GLY A 407 10.60 -15.61 -0.69
N ARG A 408 10.91 -16.74 -1.30
CA ARG A 408 10.13 -18.00 -1.22
C ARG A 408 9.96 -18.52 0.22
N ASP A 409 10.88 -18.15 1.11
CA ASP A 409 10.85 -18.53 2.53
C ASP A 409 9.63 -17.99 3.28
N THR A 410 9.02 -16.90 2.78
CA THR A 410 7.85 -16.25 3.38
C THR A 410 6.52 -16.71 2.78
N PHE A 411 6.55 -17.55 1.75
CA PHE A 411 5.32 -18.06 1.12
C PHE A 411 4.63 -19.08 2.03
N SER A 412 3.30 -19.08 2.00
CA SER A 412 2.51 -20.03 2.78
C SER A 412 2.82 -21.46 2.38
N ARG A 413 2.98 -22.31 3.39
CA ARG A 413 3.14 -23.76 3.22
C ARG A 413 1.83 -24.46 2.83
N ASP A 414 0.72 -23.74 2.75
CA ASP A 414 -0.52 -24.28 2.16
C ASP A 414 -0.42 -24.43 0.64
N ILE A 415 0.55 -23.75 0.00
CA ILE A 415 0.84 -23.92 -1.43
C ILE A 415 1.64 -25.22 -1.64
N PRO A 416 1.10 -26.23 -2.35
CA PRO A 416 1.77 -27.53 -2.54
C PRO A 416 3.16 -27.42 -3.18
N ALA A 417 3.32 -26.48 -4.14
CA ALA A 417 4.59 -26.24 -4.79
C ALA A 417 5.66 -25.73 -3.80
N VAL A 418 5.28 -24.94 -2.77
CA VAL A 418 6.20 -24.46 -1.71
C VAL A 418 6.63 -25.60 -0.81
N GLN A 419 5.71 -26.47 -0.39
CA GLN A 419 6.07 -27.68 0.39
C GLN A 419 7.03 -28.58 -0.40
N THR A 420 6.83 -28.71 -1.69
CA THR A 420 7.71 -29.50 -2.58
C THR A 420 9.07 -28.83 -2.71
N TYR A 421 9.13 -27.52 -2.79
CA TYR A 421 10.35 -26.74 -2.79
C TYR A 421 11.18 -26.95 -1.52
N ASP A 422 10.56 -26.95 -0.34
CA ASP A 422 11.25 -27.20 0.93
C ASP A 422 11.92 -28.59 0.95
N ARG A 423 11.26 -29.62 0.38
CA ARG A 423 11.85 -30.97 0.25
C ARG A 423 12.97 -31.01 -0.78
N LEU A 424 12.77 -30.36 -1.91
CA LEU A 424 13.79 -30.25 -2.96
C LEU A 424 15.08 -29.62 -2.42
N THR A 425 14.95 -28.47 -1.75
CA THR A 425 16.10 -27.71 -1.22
C THR A 425 16.80 -28.44 -0.08
N GLY A 426 16.08 -29.22 0.71
CA GLY A 426 16.66 -30.10 1.71
C GLY A 426 17.44 -31.28 1.12
N ALA A 427 17.08 -31.72 -0.10
CA ALA A 427 17.77 -32.82 -0.80
C ALA A 427 18.90 -32.35 -1.73
N PHE A 428 18.80 -31.12 -2.25
CA PHE A 428 19.74 -30.53 -3.21
C PHE A 428 20.19 -29.13 -2.76
N PRO A 429 20.93 -29.00 -1.63
CA PRO A 429 21.34 -27.71 -1.09
C PRO A 429 22.23 -26.91 -2.05
N GLU A 430 22.95 -27.57 -2.95
CA GLU A 430 23.79 -26.95 -3.99
C GLU A 430 23.00 -26.18 -5.06
N ARG A 431 21.68 -26.32 -5.10
CA ARG A 431 20.79 -25.62 -6.03
C ARG A 431 20.00 -24.47 -5.42
N LEU A 432 20.28 -24.13 -4.17
CA LEU A 432 19.58 -23.08 -3.44
C LEU A 432 19.79 -21.69 -4.03
N VAL A 433 21.05 -21.37 -4.36
CA VAL A 433 21.46 -20.09 -4.94
C VAL A 433 22.33 -20.34 -6.16
N GLN A 434 22.09 -19.57 -7.20
CA GLN A 434 22.90 -19.58 -8.41
C GLN A 434 23.23 -18.14 -8.80
N HIS A 435 24.50 -17.83 -8.94
CA HIS A 435 24.97 -16.61 -9.60
C HIS A 435 25.20 -16.90 -11.06
N GLN A 436 24.73 -16.01 -11.93
CA GLN A 436 25.00 -16.08 -13.36
C GLN A 436 25.86 -14.89 -13.74
N VAL A 437 27.11 -15.16 -14.11
CA VAL A 437 28.03 -14.17 -14.68
C VAL A 437 27.73 -14.09 -16.18
N VAL A 438 27.46 -12.92 -16.69
CA VAL A 438 27.21 -12.66 -18.11
C VAL A 438 28.21 -11.66 -18.63
N VAL A 439 28.82 -11.99 -19.75
CA VAL A 439 29.87 -11.19 -20.39
C VAL A 439 29.50 -10.91 -21.84
N ARG A 440 29.58 -9.63 -22.22
CA ARG A 440 29.47 -9.18 -23.61
C ARG A 440 30.84 -8.73 -24.09
N ALA A 441 31.25 -9.20 -25.26
CA ALA A 441 32.48 -8.76 -25.95
C ALA A 441 32.34 -8.92 -27.46
N ASP A 442 33.26 -8.37 -28.22
CA ASP A 442 33.33 -8.65 -29.65
C ASP A 442 33.66 -10.12 -29.94
N ALA A 443 33.11 -10.67 -31.03
CA ALA A 443 33.18 -12.10 -31.37
C ALA A 443 34.62 -12.62 -31.53
N ASP A 444 35.57 -11.77 -31.96
CA ASP A 444 37.01 -12.09 -32.05
C ASP A 444 37.67 -12.29 -30.67
N ARG A 445 37.09 -11.73 -29.62
CA ARG A 445 37.56 -11.87 -28.24
C ARG A 445 36.91 -13.03 -27.47
N SER A 446 35.91 -13.68 -28.07
CA SER A 446 35.21 -14.79 -27.45
C SER A 446 36.16 -15.87 -26.86
N PRO A 447 37.25 -16.28 -27.50
CA PRO A 447 38.18 -17.25 -26.90
C PRO A 447 38.87 -16.74 -25.63
N GLN A 448 39.16 -15.41 -25.57
CA GLN A 448 39.75 -14.78 -24.38
C GLN A 448 38.74 -14.72 -23.23
N VAL A 449 37.48 -14.39 -23.55
CA VAL A 449 36.37 -14.35 -22.57
C VAL A 449 36.11 -15.76 -22.01
N VAL A 450 36.04 -16.77 -22.87
CA VAL A 450 35.86 -18.18 -22.43
C VAL A 450 36.98 -18.60 -21.49
N LYS A 451 38.25 -18.30 -21.81
CA LYS A 451 39.38 -18.61 -20.97
C LYS A 451 39.32 -17.86 -19.63
N ALA A 452 38.92 -16.58 -19.62
CA ALA A 452 38.74 -15.80 -18.40
C ALA A 452 37.61 -16.35 -17.52
N MET A 453 36.52 -16.80 -18.14
CA MET A 453 35.41 -17.45 -17.44
C MET A 453 35.78 -18.83 -16.86
N GLU A 454 36.61 -19.60 -17.57
CA GLU A 454 37.18 -20.85 -17.04
C GLU A 454 38.10 -20.58 -15.86
N ASP A 455 38.92 -19.50 -15.90
CA ASP A 455 39.75 -19.09 -14.76
C ASP A 455 38.89 -18.65 -13.57
N LEU A 456 37.81 -17.87 -13.82
CA LEU A 456 36.83 -17.53 -12.80
C LEU A 456 36.21 -18.78 -12.18
N SER A 457 35.80 -19.74 -12.99
CA SER A 457 35.25 -21.02 -12.57
C SER A 457 36.23 -21.79 -11.63
N ARG A 458 37.50 -21.86 -12.00
CA ARG A 458 38.53 -22.51 -11.17
C ARG A 458 38.71 -21.79 -9.82
N ARG A 459 38.67 -20.47 -9.80
CA ARG A 459 38.74 -19.69 -8.55
C ARG A 459 37.53 -19.95 -7.66
N ALA A 460 36.34 -19.99 -8.22
CA ALA A 460 35.12 -20.33 -7.49
C ALA A 460 35.17 -21.77 -6.93
N GLN A 461 35.70 -22.75 -7.68
CA GLN A 461 35.86 -24.10 -7.20
C GLN A 461 36.86 -24.22 -6.03
N ALA A 462 37.87 -23.35 -5.98
CA ALA A 462 38.83 -23.28 -4.89
C ALA A 462 38.31 -22.56 -3.64
N ASP A 463 37.24 -21.76 -3.77
CA ASP A 463 36.66 -20.99 -2.68
C ASP A 463 35.58 -21.81 -1.93
N PRO A 464 35.65 -21.91 -0.59
CA PRO A 464 34.68 -22.67 0.20
C PRO A 464 33.25 -22.14 0.16
N MET A 465 33.02 -20.94 -0.34
CA MET A 465 31.67 -20.34 -0.49
C MET A 465 30.90 -20.92 -1.67
N PHE A 466 31.57 -21.65 -2.58
CA PHE A 466 30.94 -22.23 -3.77
C PHE A 466 30.95 -23.78 -3.68
N ASP A 467 29.97 -24.40 -4.34
CA ASP A 467 29.89 -25.85 -4.36
C ASP A 467 30.96 -26.41 -5.32
N LYS A 468 31.92 -27.16 -4.74
CA LYS A 468 33.04 -27.74 -5.49
C LYS A 468 32.62 -28.84 -6.46
N ASP A 469 31.53 -29.53 -6.16
CA ASP A 469 31.04 -30.68 -6.92
C ASP A 469 29.97 -30.29 -7.94
N ALA A 470 29.51 -29.05 -7.93
CA ALA A 470 28.57 -28.55 -8.92
C ALA A 470 29.28 -28.32 -10.25
N ALA A 471 28.74 -28.91 -11.33
CA ALA A 471 29.20 -28.62 -12.67
C ALA A 471 28.88 -27.16 -13.02
N PHE A 472 29.92 -26.33 -13.16
CA PHE A 472 29.74 -24.97 -13.65
C PHE A 472 29.36 -25.00 -15.12
N LYS A 473 28.21 -24.36 -15.46
CA LYS A 473 27.69 -24.38 -16.81
C LYS A 473 28.15 -23.11 -17.54
N LEU A 474 29.06 -23.31 -18.48
CA LEU A 474 29.48 -22.28 -19.43
C LEU A 474 28.65 -22.40 -20.72
N SER A 475 28.12 -21.29 -21.21
CA SER A 475 27.33 -21.23 -22.45
C SER A 475 27.68 -19.96 -23.21
N SER A 476 27.78 -20.05 -24.54
CA SER A 476 28.02 -18.91 -25.42
C SER A 476 26.89 -18.77 -26.43
N SER A 477 26.56 -17.53 -26.79
CA SER A 477 25.60 -17.23 -27.84
C SER A 477 26.05 -17.70 -29.22
N GLY A 478 25.12 -17.90 -30.16
CA GLY A 478 25.42 -18.34 -31.52
C GLY A 478 26.32 -17.38 -32.29
N ASP A 479 26.25 -16.09 -32.01
CA ASP A 479 27.09 -15.00 -32.55
C ASP A 479 28.43 -14.81 -31.82
N ARG A 480 28.66 -15.60 -30.75
CA ARG A 480 29.85 -15.56 -29.88
C ARG A 480 30.12 -14.22 -29.19
N ARG A 481 29.13 -13.32 -29.15
CA ARG A 481 29.27 -12.01 -28.47
C ARG A 481 28.91 -12.06 -27.00
N THR A 482 28.08 -13.01 -26.60
CA THR A 482 27.67 -13.16 -25.20
C THR A 482 28.10 -14.52 -24.66
N THR A 483 28.69 -14.51 -23.46
CA THR A 483 29.08 -15.74 -22.76
C THR A 483 28.53 -15.68 -21.34
N SER A 484 27.97 -16.79 -20.85
CA SER A 484 27.35 -16.91 -19.53
C SER A 484 27.95 -18.08 -18.74
N LEU A 485 28.25 -17.87 -17.47
CA LEU A 485 28.72 -18.87 -16.53
C LEU A 485 27.81 -18.92 -15.30
N THR A 486 27.32 -20.10 -14.95
CA THR A 486 26.50 -20.29 -13.74
C THR A 486 27.35 -20.88 -12.63
N LEU A 487 27.33 -20.23 -11.46
CA LEU A 487 28.04 -20.63 -10.23
C LEU A 487 27.02 -21.02 -9.17
N SER A 488 27.13 -22.21 -8.62
CA SER A 488 26.24 -22.72 -7.57
C SER A 488 26.80 -22.46 -6.18
N VAL A 489 25.92 -22.03 -5.26
CA VAL A 489 26.25 -21.63 -3.88
C VAL A 489 25.38 -22.43 -2.91
N PRO A 490 25.95 -23.15 -1.93
CA PRO A 490 25.23 -24.07 -1.05
C PRO A 490 24.60 -23.39 0.18
N PHE A 491 24.28 -22.12 0.10
CA PHE A 491 23.69 -21.36 1.20
C PHE A 491 22.23 -20.99 0.92
N LYS A 492 21.45 -20.76 1.97
CA LYS A 492 20.08 -20.26 1.84
C LYS A 492 20.09 -18.82 1.29
N PRO A 493 19.11 -18.45 0.45
CA PRO A 493 19.03 -17.08 -0.12
C PRO A 493 19.03 -15.96 0.94
N SER A 494 18.39 -16.18 2.09
CA SER A 494 18.32 -15.23 3.19
C SER A 494 19.58 -15.16 4.06
N SER A 495 20.59 -16.00 3.79
CA SER A 495 21.80 -16.04 4.61
C SER A 495 22.82 -14.95 4.23
N PRO A 496 23.57 -14.38 5.20
CA PRO A 496 24.64 -13.44 4.90
C PRO A 496 25.70 -14.01 3.96
N GLN A 497 25.94 -15.32 4.01
CA GLN A 497 26.90 -16.02 3.16
C GLN A 497 26.50 -15.98 1.67
N ALA A 498 25.20 -16.02 1.36
CA ALA A 498 24.74 -15.90 -0.01
C ALA A 498 25.06 -14.51 -0.61
N LEU A 499 24.93 -13.44 0.18
CA LEU A 499 25.33 -12.09 -0.25
C LEU A 499 26.85 -11.96 -0.36
N GLN A 500 27.61 -12.48 0.63
CA GLN A 500 29.07 -12.49 0.59
C GLN A 500 29.61 -13.25 -0.63
N SER A 501 28.94 -14.32 -1.07
CA SER A 501 29.35 -15.02 -2.30
C SER A 501 29.16 -14.17 -3.56
N LEU A 502 28.12 -13.31 -3.59
CA LEU A 502 27.93 -12.33 -4.66
C LEU A 502 29.05 -11.28 -4.68
N ASP A 503 29.35 -10.71 -3.50
CA ASP A 503 30.42 -9.72 -3.35
C ASP A 503 31.76 -10.31 -3.80
N ARG A 504 32.03 -11.59 -3.44
CA ARG A 504 33.23 -12.30 -3.87
C ARG A 504 33.34 -12.40 -5.40
N VAL A 505 32.23 -12.66 -6.08
CA VAL A 505 32.22 -12.69 -7.55
C VAL A 505 32.44 -11.29 -8.13
N ARG A 506 31.74 -10.29 -7.62
CA ARG A 506 31.75 -8.92 -8.15
C ARG A 506 33.07 -8.18 -7.90
N ASP A 507 33.60 -8.31 -6.68
CA ASP A 507 34.71 -7.46 -6.21
C ASP A 507 36.08 -8.16 -6.33
N ASP A 508 36.12 -9.51 -6.30
CA ASP A 508 37.37 -10.25 -6.35
C ASP A 508 37.53 -11.00 -7.69
N PHE A 509 36.53 -11.79 -8.10
CA PHE A 509 36.71 -12.71 -9.24
C PHE A 509 36.62 -12.01 -10.58
N LEU A 510 35.66 -11.13 -10.82
CA LEU A 510 35.54 -10.39 -12.07
C LEU A 510 36.76 -9.50 -12.34
N PRO A 511 37.23 -8.65 -11.40
CA PRO A 511 38.42 -7.83 -11.61
C PRO A 511 39.70 -8.65 -11.84
N ALA A 512 39.79 -9.83 -11.24
CA ALA A 512 40.94 -10.69 -11.40
C ALA A 512 40.98 -11.48 -12.71
N THR A 513 39.84 -11.58 -13.42
CA THR A 513 39.67 -12.43 -14.62
C THR A 513 39.10 -11.69 -15.81
N VAL A 514 37.79 -11.54 -15.88
CA VAL A 514 37.05 -11.06 -17.05
C VAL A 514 37.32 -9.58 -17.35
N ASP A 515 37.41 -8.74 -16.32
CA ASP A 515 37.65 -7.30 -16.50
C ASP A 515 39.06 -7.00 -17.09
N LYS A 516 39.94 -8.01 -17.13
CA LYS A 516 41.24 -7.90 -17.80
C LYS A 516 41.16 -8.11 -19.33
N VAL A 517 40.00 -8.55 -19.84
CA VAL A 517 39.78 -8.71 -21.27
C VAL A 517 39.35 -7.36 -21.84
N PRO A 518 40.17 -6.73 -22.70
CA PRO A 518 39.85 -5.40 -23.21
C PRO A 518 38.53 -5.40 -23.99
N GLY A 519 37.61 -4.48 -23.69
CA GLY A 519 36.33 -4.34 -24.35
C GLY A 519 35.29 -5.37 -23.94
N ALA A 520 35.55 -6.17 -22.89
CA ALA A 520 34.53 -7.03 -22.29
C ALA A 520 33.74 -6.25 -21.21
N GLU A 521 32.44 -6.40 -21.21
CA GLU A 521 31.52 -5.90 -20.19
C GLU A 521 30.96 -7.10 -19.41
N ALA A 522 31.21 -7.14 -18.11
CA ALA A 522 30.84 -8.27 -17.26
C ALA A 522 29.89 -7.83 -16.14
N TYR A 523 28.80 -8.58 -15.97
CA TYR A 523 27.83 -8.35 -14.89
C TYR A 523 27.37 -9.66 -14.29
N VAL A 524 26.86 -9.59 -13.05
CA VAL A 524 26.34 -10.75 -12.31
C VAL A 524 24.84 -10.59 -12.10
N THR A 525 24.06 -11.61 -12.46
CA THR A 525 22.65 -11.75 -12.13
C THR A 525 22.37 -13.04 -11.37
N GLY A 526 21.14 -13.31 -11.06
CA GLY A 526 20.64 -14.38 -10.20
C GLY A 526 19.80 -13.80 -9.08
N ASP A 527 19.10 -14.64 -8.32
CA ASP A 527 18.13 -14.18 -7.34
C ASP A 527 18.76 -13.21 -6.32
N ILE A 528 19.93 -13.54 -5.77
CA ILE A 528 20.64 -12.67 -4.80
C ILE A 528 21.12 -11.36 -5.42
N ALA A 529 21.63 -11.41 -6.65
CA ALA A 529 22.13 -10.21 -7.33
C ALA A 529 20.96 -9.25 -7.67
N ARG A 530 19.82 -9.79 -8.10
CA ARG A 530 18.59 -9.01 -8.32
C ARG A 530 18.10 -8.35 -7.05
N ASP A 531 18.04 -9.10 -5.95
CA ASP A 531 17.58 -8.60 -4.65
C ASP A 531 18.50 -7.52 -4.09
N ALA A 532 19.84 -7.72 -4.17
CA ALA A 532 20.82 -6.74 -3.74
C ALA A 532 20.74 -5.44 -4.53
N ASP A 533 20.71 -5.54 -5.87
CA ASP A 533 20.63 -4.37 -6.75
C ASP A 533 19.27 -3.64 -6.62
N TYR A 534 18.19 -4.38 -6.33
CA TYR A 534 16.89 -3.81 -6.04
C TYR A 534 16.91 -3.00 -4.75
N LEU A 535 17.50 -3.53 -3.67
CA LEU A 535 17.65 -2.81 -2.40
C LEU A 535 18.52 -1.56 -2.55
N ASP A 536 19.63 -1.66 -3.28
CA ASP A 536 20.52 -0.51 -3.56
C ASP A 536 19.78 0.57 -4.37
N HIS A 537 19.04 0.16 -5.40
CA HIS A 537 18.23 1.09 -6.18
C HIS A 537 17.20 1.79 -5.30
N GLN A 538 16.45 1.04 -4.50
CA GLN A 538 15.44 1.58 -3.62
C GLN A 538 16.05 2.53 -2.59
N ASN A 539 17.17 2.15 -1.96
CA ASN A 539 17.88 2.99 -0.98
C ASN A 539 18.38 4.29 -1.62
N SER A 540 18.85 4.25 -2.86
CA SER A 540 19.30 5.44 -3.59
C SER A 540 18.15 6.41 -3.93
N LYS A 541 16.93 5.90 -4.17
CA LYS A 541 15.75 6.70 -4.51
C LYS A 541 14.97 7.20 -3.28
N LEU A 542 15.09 6.50 -2.15
CA LEU A 542 14.35 6.80 -0.93
C LEU A 542 14.50 8.26 -0.45
N PRO A 543 15.71 8.87 -0.38
CA PRO A 543 15.85 10.28 0.03
C PRO A 543 15.12 11.24 -0.91
N LEU A 544 15.13 10.97 -2.22
CA LEU A 544 14.44 11.79 -3.23
C LEU A 544 12.92 11.72 -3.02
N VAL A 545 12.37 10.51 -2.92
CA VAL A 545 10.92 10.30 -2.76
C VAL A 545 10.43 10.91 -1.44
N VAL A 546 11.12 10.62 -0.35
CA VAL A 546 10.78 11.15 0.99
C VAL A 546 10.91 12.67 1.04
N GLY A 547 12.02 13.22 0.54
CA GLY A 547 12.25 14.67 0.53
C GLY A 547 11.20 15.41 -0.29
N PHE A 548 10.87 14.89 -1.47
CA PHE A 548 9.83 15.48 -2.33
C PHE A 548 8.43 15.34 -1.71
N LEU A 549 8.11 14.20 -1.10
CA LEU A 549 6.85 14.01 -0.37
C LEU A 549 6.69 15.02 0.77
N LEU A 550 7.72 15.20 1.59
CA LEU A 550 7.71 16.17 2.69
C LEU A 550 7.51 17.60 2.17
N LEU A 551 8.21 17.96 1.09
CA LEU A 551 8.07 19.27 0.44
C LEU A 551 6.64 19.49 -0.07
N VAL A 552 6.10 18.53 -0.80
CA VAL A 552 4.74 18.62 -1.36
C VAL A 552 3.69 18.69 -0.26
N THR A 553 3.78 17.82 0.75
CA THR A 553 2.85 17.82 1.89
C THR A 553 2.88 19.15 2.63
N PHE A 554 4.07 19.68 2.88
CA PHE A 554 4.26 21.00 3.47
C PHE A 554 3.63 22.08 2.60
N ALA A 555 3.94 22.11 1.29
CA ALA A 555 3.42 23.12 0.36
C ALA A 555 1.88 23.10 0.30
N VAL A 556 1.28 21.92 0.15
CA VAL A 556 -0.19 21.77 0.10
C VAL A 556 -0.82 22.26 1.40
N THR A 557 -0.24 21.93 2.55
CA THR A 557 -0.74 22.38 3.87
C THR A 557 -0.63 23.90 4.01
N VAL A 558 0.50 24.49 3.60
CA VAL A 558 0.70 25.96 3.63
C VAL A 558 -0.31 26.66 2.70
N LEU A 559 -0.53 26.15 1.51
CA LEU A 559 -1.51 26.71 0.55
C LEU A 559 -2.94 26.59 1.08
N ALA A 560 -3.31 25.44 1.65
CA ALA A 560 -4.65 25.21 2.19
C ALA A 560 -4.98 26.15 3.37
N PHE A 561 -4.03 26.34 4.28
CA PHE A 561 -4.25 27.12 5.53
C PHE A 561 -3.67 28.51 5.51
N ARG A 562 -2.84 28.85 4.54
CA ARG A 562 -2.09 30.11 4.46
C ARG A 562 -1.26 30.37 5.72
N SER A 563 -0.66 29.30 6.26
CA SER A 563 0.17 29.33 7.47
C SER A 563 1.35 28.36 7.33
N VAL A 564 2.55 28.92 7.45
CA VAL A 564 3.80 28.16 7.46
C VAL A 564 3.93 27.33 8.74
N VAL A 565 3.51 27.89 9.88
CA VAL A 565 3.57 27.21 11.19
C VAL A 565 2.69 25.96 11.21
N ILE A 566 1.46 26.04 10.67
CA ILE A 566 0.58 24.86 10.54
C ILE A 566 1.16 23.86 9.54
N GLY A 567 1.79 24.33 8.47
CA GLY A 567 2.48 23.46 7.53
C GLY A 567 3.59 22.66 8.19
N LEU A 568 4.50 23.33 8.90
CA LEU A 568 5.59 22.68 9.65
C LEU A 568 5.08 21.73 10.73
N LEU A 569 4.12 22.21 11.54
CA LEU A 569 3.52 21.39 12.59
C LEU A 569 2.89 20.13 12.01
N GLY A 570 2.12 20.25 10.93
CA GLY A 570 1.46 19.12 10.29
C GLY A 570 2.45 18.13 9.72
N THR A 571 3.46 18.58 9.01
CA THR A 571 4.52 17.71 8.47
C THR A 571 5.28 16.98 9.58
N ALA A 572 5.62 17.68 10.68
CA ALA A 572 6.29 17.09 11.83
C ALA A 572 5.43 16.03 12.54
N LEU A 573 4.12 16.29 12.68
CA LEU A 573 3.18 15.35 13.29
C LEU A 573 2.97 14.11 12.43
N ASN A 574 2.87 14.26 11.10
CA ASN A 574 2.77 13.13 10.18
C ASN A 574 4.04 12.27 10.21
N LEU A 575 5.21 12.92 10.26
CA LEU A 575 6.49 12.21 10.37
C LEU A 575 6.58 11.42 11.69
N LEU A 576 6.20 12.03 12.80
CA LEU A 576 6.17 11.38 14.11
C LEU A 576 5.19 10.19 14.14
N SER A 577 4.00 10.35 13.54
CA SER A 577 3.00 9.28 13.43
C SER A 577 3.52 8.12 12.59
N ALA A 578 4.12 8.41 11.43
CA ALA A 578 4.69 7.38 10.56
C ALA A 578 5.86 6.65 11.24
N ALA A 579 6.78 7.39 11.88
CA ALA A 579 7.90 6.80 12.61
C ALA A 579 7.44 5.86 13.73
N SER A 580 6.41 6.25 14.49
CA SER A 580 5.82 5.42 15.55
C SER A 580 5.15 4.16 14.99
N ALA A 581 4.46 4.28 13.86
CA ALA A 581 3.83 3.15 13.19
C ALA A 581 4.89 2.16 12.64
N PHE A 582 6.01 2.66 12.12
CA PHE A 582 7.15 1.82 11.72
C PHE A 582 7.85 1.17 12.90
N GLY A 583 7.96 1.86 14.03
CA GLY A 583 8.48 1.23 15.24
C GLY A 583 7.62 0.06 15.71
N LEU A 584 6.29 0.20 15.64
CA LEU A 584 5.35 -0.91 15.89
C LEU A 584 5.49 -2.03 14.85
N LEU A 585 5.72 -1.71 13.57
CA LEU A 585 5.97 -2.70 12.52
C LEU A 585 7.19 -3.57 12.86
N VAL A 586 8.30 -2.92 13.20
CA VAL A 586 9.55 -3.60 13.58
C VAL A 586 9.33 -4.45 14.83
N LEU A 587 8.71 -3.89 15.85
CA LEU A 587 8.42 -4.58 17.11
C LEU A 587 7.63 -5.88 16.90
N VAL A 588 6.63 -5.86 16.00
CA VAL A 588 5.71 -6.98 15.78
C VAL A 588 6.27 -7.98 14.78
N PHE A 589 6.77 -7.54 13.63
CA PHE A 589 7.09 -8.42 12.50
C PHE A 589 8.55 -8.80 12.35
N GLN A 590 9.49 -8.02 12.92
CA GLN A 590 10.91 -8.34 12.85
C GLN A 590 11.32 -9.32 13.95
N GLY A 591 10.59 -9.37 15.07
CA GLY A 591 10.73 -10.37 16.12
C GLY A 591 9.88 -11.63 15.90
N HIS A 592 10.09 -12.66 16.73
CA HIS A 592 9.38 -13.94 16.66
C HIS A 592 8.17 -14.05 17.62
N TRP A 593 7.98 -13.08 18.53
CA TRP A 593 6.99 -13.19 19.60
C TRP A 593 5.52 -13.14 19.12
N ALA A 594 5.27 -12.51 17.99
CA ALA A 594 3.92 -12.35 17.43
C ALA A 594 3.56 -13.42 16.38
N GLU A 595 4.49 -14.32 16.01
CA GLU A 595 4.28 -15.35 14.98
C GLU A 595 3.05 -16.20 15.24
N GLY A 596 2.89 -16.73 16.47
CA GLY A 596 1.77 -17.57 16.84
C GLY A 596 0.44 -16.85 16.98
N ILE A 597 0.43 -15.50 17.10
CA ILE A 597 -0.78 -14.69 17.24
C ILE A 597 -1.29 -14.25 15.87
N LEU A 598 -0.39 -13.89 14.98
CA LEU A 598 -0.70 -13.32 13.67
C LEU A 598 -0.51 -14.30 12.52
N ASP A 599 -0.14 -15.53 12.83
CA ASP A 599 0.06 -16.62 11.85
C ASP A 599 0.96 -16.20 10.69
N PHE A 600 2.21 -15.86 10.98
CA PHE A 600 3.25 -15.55 10.01
C PHE A 600 4.61 -16.12 10.48
N HIS A 601 5.57 -16.19 9.58
CA HIS A 601 6.95 -16.56 9.92
C HIS A 601 7.86 -15.36 9.71
N SER A 602 8.58 -14.95 10.77
CA SER A 602 9.52 -13.84 10.71
C SER A 602 10.83 -14.27 10.07
N THR A 603 11.30 -13.47 9.12
CA THR A 603 12.65 -13.60 8.55
C THR A 603 13.68 -12.72 9.27
N GLY A 604 13.28 -12.06 10.37
CA GLY A 604 14.12 -11.07 11.06
C GLY A 604 14.23 -9.73 10.33
N SER A 605 13.40 -9.52 9.30
CA SER A 605 13.40 -8.31 8.44
C SER A 605 12.00 -7.95 7.98
N ILE A 606 11.85 -6.73 7.48
CA ILE A 606 10.61 -6.21 6.89
C ILE A 606 10.73 -6.21 5.37
N GLY A 607 9.62 -6.47 4.67
CA GLY A 607 9.59 -6.41 3.21
C GLY A 607 10.06 -5.05 2.69
N ALA A 608 11.04 -5.05 1.79
CA ALA A 608 11.71 -3.84 1.32
C ALA A 608 10.75 -2.77 0.74
N ARG A 609 9.68 -3.21 0.10
CA ARG A 609 8.67 -2.33 -0.52
C ARG A 609 7.72 -1.68 0.47
N VAL A 610 7.53 -2.33 1.63
CA VAL A 610 6.51 -1.96 2.63
C VAL A 610 6.74 -0.56 3.20
N PRO A 611 7.95 -0.18 3.68
CA PRO A 611 8.15 1.12 4.33
C PRO A 611 7.93 2.30 3.39
N LEU A 612 8.49 2.29 2.18
CA LEU A 612 8.34 3.42 1.26
C LEU A 612 6.88 3.62 0.84
N PHE A 613 6.20 2.53 0.49
CA PHE A 613 4.78 2.58 0.13
C PHE A 613 3.93 3.10 1.29
N LEU A 614 4.10 2.51 2.48
CA LEU A 614 3.36 2.93 3.66
C LEU A 614 3.63 4.38 4.05
N PHE A 615 4.88 4.82 3.97
CA PHE A 615 5.24 6.20 4.26
C PHE A 615 4.44 7.18 3.39
N VAL A 616 4.38 6.93 2.09
CA VAL A 616 3.64 7.78 1.14
C VAL A 616 2.13 7.76 1.41
N ILE A 617 1.56 6.58 1.63
CA ILE A 617 0.12 6.44 1.89
C ILE A 617 -0.27 7.06 3.24
N LEU A 618 0.53 6.84 4.29
CA LEU A 618 0.27 7.41 5.61
C LEU A 618 0.28 8.95 5.59
N PHE A 619 1.21 9.55 4.85
CA PHE A 619 1.24 11.00 4.67
C PHE A 619 -0.01 11.50 3.95
N GLY A 620 -0.47 10.79 2.90
CA GLY A 620 -1.71 11.11 2.20
C GLY A 620 -2.94 11.03 3.12
N LEU A 621 -3.14 9.88 3.78
CA LEU A 621 -4.29 9.64 4.65
C LEU A 621 -4.32 10.53 5.90
N SER A 622 -3.15 10.75 6.54
CA SER A 622 -3.08 11.62 7.72
C SER A 622 -3.44 13.07 7.39
N MET A 623 -3.10 13.52 6.17
CA MET A 623 -3.39 14.87 5.72
C MET A 623 -4.90 15.15 5.62
N ASP A 624 -5.71 14.16 5.23
CA ASP A 624 -7.16 14.28 5.09
C ASP A 624 -7.81 14.72 6.40
N TYR A 625 -7.51 14.05 7.46
CA TYR A 625 -8.04 14.37 8.79
C TYR A 625 -7.49 15.69 9.34
N GLN A 626 -6.20 15.99 9.06
CA GLN A 626 -5.59 17.25 9.47
C GLN A 626 -6.28 18.44 8.81
N VAL A 627 -6.51 18.34 7.50
CA VAL A 627 -7.23 19.38 6.72
C VAL A 627 -8.61 19.60 7.32
N PHE A 628 -9.32 18.55 7.67
CA PHE A 628 -10.65 18.65 8.24
C PHE A 628 -10.67 19.33 9.62
N VAL A 629 -9.83 18.86 10.56
CA VAL A 629 -9.78 19.40 11.94
C VAL A 629 -9.30 20.87 11.94
N VAL A 630 -8.19 21.14 11.23
CA VAL A 630 -7.61 22.49 11.18
C VAL A 630 -8.55 23.48 10.45
N SER A 631 -9.31 23.04 9.44
CA SER A 631 -10.32 23.87 8.78
C SER A 631 -11.41 24.33 9.76
N ARG A 632 -11.85 23.45 10.67
CA ARG A 632 -12.83 23.81 11.71
C ARG A 632 -12.29 24.80 12.72
N ILE A 633 -11.03 24.57 13.17
CA ILE A 633 -10.36 25.53 14.07
C ILE A 633 -10.22 26.88 13.37
N ARG A 634 -9.82 26.89 12.09
CA ARG A 634 -9.69 28.11 11.30
C ARG A 634 -11.02 28.85 11.13
N GLU A 635 -12.11 28.13 10.86
CA GLU A 635 -13.45 28.72 10.74
C GLU A 635 -13.86 29.45 12.04
N ALA A 636 -13.62 28.85 13.20
CA ALA A 636 -13.86 29.48 14.50
C ALA A 636 -12.95 30.69 14.73
N ALA A 637 -11.68 30.60 14.41
CA ALA A 637 -10.70 31.69 14.54
C ALA A 637 -11.03 32.87 13.58
N LEU A 638 -11.51 32.63 12.37
CA LEU A 638 -11.96 33.69 11.45
C LEU A 638 -13.20 34.43 11.96
N ARG A 639 -14.03 33.80 12.79
CA ARG A 639 -15.15 34.45 13.47
C ARG A 639 -14.72 35.30 14.67
N GLY A 640 -13.41 35.40 14.91
CA GLY A 640 -12.84 36.18 16.01
C GLY A 640 -12.70 35.43 17.33
N VAL A 641 -13.01 34.12 17.38
CA VAL A 641 -12.85 33.31 18.60
C VAL A 641 -11.34 33.19 18.91
N PRO A 642 -10.90 33.46 20.17
CA PRO A 642 -9.49 33.29 20.56
C PRO A 642 -8.99 31.86 20.22
N THR A 643 -7.73 31.74 19.77
CA THR A 643 -7.17 30.49 19.25
C THR A 643 -7.37 29.30 20.21
N ARG A 644 -7.15 29.48 21.50
CA ARG A 644 -7.38 28.43 22.51
C ARG A 644 -8.82 27.91 22.56
N LYS A 645 -9.80 28.81 22.48
CA LYS A 645 -11.22 28.45 22.44
C LYS A 645 -11.60 27.90 21.07
N ALA A 646 -11.05 28.44 19.96
CA ALA A 646 -11.24 27.96 18.62
C ALA A 646 -10.75 26.50 18.43
N VAL A 647 -9.63 26.14 19.09
CA VAL A 647 -9.12 24.75 19.13
C VAL A 647 -10.12 23.81 19.80
N LEU A 648 -10.65 24.19 20.97
CA LEU A 648 -11.64 23.42 21.72
C LEU A 648 -12.93 23.21 20.92
N ASP A 649 -13.48 24.30 20.39
CA ASP A 649 -14.74 24.28 19.65
C ASP A 649 -14.58 23.53 18.33
N GLY A 650 -13.45 23.71 17.63
CA GLY A 650 -13.13 23.04 16.38
C GLY A 650 -12.97 21.55 16.54
N ILE A 651 -12.19 21.09 17.53
CA ILE A 651 -11.98 19.67 17.79
C ILE A 651 -13.24 19.03 18.38
N GLY A 652 -13.89 19.66 19.35
CA GLY A 652 -15.12 19.16 19.96
C GLY A 652 -16.23 18.89 18.94
N SER A 653 -16.36 19.77 17.91
CA SER A 653 -17.32 19.61 16.84
C SER A 653 -16.92 18.55 15.81
N SER A 654 -15.63 18.30 15.62
CA SER A 654 -15.09 17.33 14.63
C SER A 654 -14.77 15.96 15.20
N ALA A 655 -14.54 15.84 16.51
CA ALA A 655 -14.06 14.63 17.16
C ALA A 655 -14.92 13.39 16.87
N GLY A 656 -16.23 13.49 17.00
CA GLY A 656 -17.12 12.35 16.73
C GLY A 656 -17.14 11.92 15.23
N VAL A 657 -16.78 12.80 14.27
CA VAL A 657 -16.62 12.44 12.85
C VAL A 657 -15.32 11.67 12.66
N VAL A 658 -14.23 12.29 13.12
CA VAL A 658 -12.87 11.74 13.00
C VAL A 658 -12.79 10.35 13.63
N THR A 659 -13.41 10.15 14.80
CA THR A 659 -13.37 8.85 15.47
C THR A 659 -14.16 7.77 14.74
N SER A 660 -15.39 8.12 14.28
CA SER A 660 -16.19 7.13 13.53
C SER A 660 -15.50 6.73 12.23
N ALA A 661 -14.88 7.68 11.55
CA ALA A 661 -14.10 7.42 10.35
C ALA A 661 -12.84 6.59 10.66
N ALA A 662 -12.09 6.96 11.71
CA ALA A 662 -10.92 6.20 12.15
C ALA A 662 -11.27 4.74 12.51
N VAL A 663 -12.36 4.50 13.24
CA VAL A 663 -12.80 3.13 13.57
C VAL A 663 -13.12 2.34 12.31
N VAL A 664 -13.80 2.92 11.33
CA VAL A 664 -14.07 2.24 10.05
C VAL A 664 -12.77 1.91 9.34
N MET A 665 -11.85 2.86 9.20
CA MET A 665 -10.58 2.64 8.51
C MET A 665 -9.72 1.59 9.24
N VAL A 666 -9.62 1.68 10.57
CA VAL A 666 -8.91 0.68 11.37
C VAL A 666 -9.49 -0.71 11.15
N THR A 667 -10.81 -0.83 11.09
CA THR A 667 -11.47 -2.12 10.82
C THR A 667 -11.12 -2.65 9.43
N VAL A 668 -11.15 -1.79 8.41
CA VAL A 668 -10.76 -2.16 7.04
C VAL A 668 -9.31 -2.60 6.99
N PHE A 669 -8.39 -1.81 7.54
CA PHE A 669 -6.95 -2.14 7.50
C PHE A 669 -6.61 -3.36 8.37
N ALA A 670 -7.24 -3.51 9.53
CA ALA A 670 -7.04 -4.66 10.41
C ALA A 670 -7.48 -5.99 9.76
N SER A 671 -8.44 -5.98 8.83
CA SER A 671 -8.84 -7.20 8.11
C SER A 671 -7.71 -7.77 7.25
N PHE A 672 -6.79 -6.94 6.77
CA PHE A 672 -5.63 -7.38 6.00
C PHE A 672 -4.57 -8.12 6.86
N VAL A 673 -4.64 -7.99 8.17
CA VAL A 673 -3.77 -8.76 9.09
C VAL A 673 -4.09 -10.26 9.06
N PHE A 674 -5.30 -10.63 8.65
CA PHE A 674 -5.74 -12.04 8.55
C PHE A 674 -5.41 -12.69 7.20
N LEU A 675 -4.81 -11.96 6.23
CA LEU A 675 -4.38 -12.52 4.96
C LEU A 675 -3.11 -13.38 5.14
N ASN A 676 -2.88 -14.33 4.24
CA ASN A 676 -1.72 -15.22 4.32
C ASN A 676 -0.41 -14.55 3.86
N LEU A 677 -0.50 -13.50 3.04
CA LEU A 677 0.66 -12.77 2.54
C LEU A 677 1.26 -11.85 3.62
N VAL A 678 2.50 -12.11 4.02
CA VAL A 678 3.19 -11.35 5.07
C VAL A 678 3.26 -9.85 4.76
N GLU A 679 3.55 -9.45 3.51
CA GLU A 679 3.56 -8.04 3.12
C GLU A 679 2.19 -7.36 3.33
N MET A 680 1.09 -8.06 3.02
CA MET A 680 -0.26 -7.54 3.23
C MET A 680 -0.61 -7.44 4.72
N LYS A 681 -0.20 -8.42 5.53
CA LYS A 681 -0.31 -8.35 7.01
C LYS A 681 0.44 -7.13 7.55
N GLN A 682 1.68 -6.92 7.12
CA GLN A 682 2.51 -5.77 7.50
C GLN A 682 1.83 -4.44 7.13
N MET A 683 1.33 -4.32 5.89
CA MET A 683 0.64 -3.13 5.41
C MET A 683 -0.64 -2.86 6.22
N GLY A 684 -1.49 -3.87 6.39
CA GLY A 684 -2.75 -3.73 7.13
C GLY A 684 -2.53 -3.33 8.59
N PHE A 685 -1.58 -3.98 9.27
CA PHE A 685 -1.23 -3.67 10.65
C PHE A 685 -0.74 -2.24 10.83
N VAL A 686 0.23 -1.81 10.01
CA VAL A 686 0.81 -0.46 10.12
C VAL A 686 -0.23 0.62 9.81
N LEU A 687 -1.04 0.43 8.77
CA LEU A 687 -2.10 1.38 8.42
C LEU A 687 -3.14 1.49 9.55
N ALA A 688 -3.55 0.37 10.13
CA ALA A 688 -4.46 0.36 11.28
C ALA A 688 -3.85 1.05 12.51
N ALA A 689 -2.62 0.72 12.85
CA ALA A 689 -1.89 1.32 13.97
C ALA A 689 -1.67 2.82 13.77
N ALA A 690 -1.25 3.24 12.59
CA ALA A 690 -1.02 4.65 12.27
C ALA A 690 -2.30 5.48 12.36
N VAL A 691 -3.43 4.97 11.83
CA VAL A 691 -4.73 5.66 11.94
C VAL A 691 -5.17 5.77 13.40
N LEU A 692 -4.94 4.74 14.23
CA LEU A 692 -5.22 4.81 15.67
C LEU A 692 -4.34 5.87 16.37
N LEU A 693 -3.03 5.84 16.14
CA LEU A 693 -2.09 6.81 16.72
C LEU A 693 -2.43 8.24 16.29
N ASP A 694 -2.73 8.42 15.00
CA ASP A 694 -3.07 9.73 14.45
C ASP A 694 -4.41 10.25 15.01
N ALA A 695 -5.45 9.44 15.03
CA ALA A 695 -6.76 9.87 15.52
C ALA A 695 -6.78 10.15 17.02
N PHE A 696 -6.12 9.34 17.84
CA PHE A 696 -6.23 9.43 19.31
C PHE A 696 -5.08 10.21 19.96
N ILE A 697 -3.83 10.00 19.56
CA ILE A 697 -2.69 10.68 20.19
C ILE A 697 -2.40 12.00 19.49
N VAL A 698 -2.20 11.98 18.18
CA VAL A 698 -1.79 13.17 17.44
C VAL A 698 -2.88 14.24 17.47
N ARG A 699 -4.14 13.88 17.16
CA ARG A 699 -5.22 14.87 16.98
C ARG A 699 -5.93 15.27 18.25
N ILE A 700 -5.99 14.39 19.24
CA ILE A 700 -6.69 14.70 20.51
C ILE A 700 -5.73 15.28 21.55
N MET A 701 -4.45 14.89 21.52
CA MET A 701 -3.49 15.32 22.55
C MET A 701 -2.43 16.27 21.98
N ILE A 702 -1.68 15.90 20.95
CA ILE A 702 -0.52 16.66 20.47
C ILE A 702 -0.94 17.94 19.74
N LEU A 703 -1.77 17.83 18.70
CA LEU A 703 -2.19 18.97 17.88
C LEU A 703 -2.87 20.07 18.70
N PRO A 704 -3.88 19.79 19.57
CA PRO A 704 -4.50 20.84 20.37
C PRO A 704 -3.54 21.45 21.40
N SER A 705 -2.67 20.65 22.01
CA SER A 705 -1.66 21.13 22.95
C SER A 705 -0.67 22.08 22.26
N ALA A 706 -0.13 21.67 21.11
CA ALA A 706 0.80 22.49 20.33
C ALA A 706 0.15 23.80 19.84
N MET A 707 -1.06 23.76 19.27
CA MET A 707 -1.77 24.96 18.83
C MET A 707 -2.18 25.87 19.98
N THR A 708 -2.48 25.32 21.18
CA THR A 708 -2.79 26.09 22.37
C THR A 708 -1.55 26.83 22.89
N LEU A 709 -0.37 26.19 22.84
CA LEU A 709 0.90 26.81 23.23
C LEU A 709 1.35 27.89 22.25
N LEU A 710 1.24 27.61 20.95
CA LEU A 710 1.59 28.54 19.88
C LEU A 710 0.63 29.71 19.77
N GLY A 711 -0.62 29.56 20.22
CA GLY A 711 -1.63 30.61 20.21
C GLY A 711 -1.78 31.24 18.81
N ASN A 712 -1.69 32.58 18.74
CA ASN A 712 -1.83 33.33 17.50
C ASN A 712 -0.67 33.13 16.51
N ALA A 713 0.49 32.66 16.97
CA ALA A 713 1.61 32.32 16.09
C ALA A 713 1.28 31.15 15.14
N SER A 714 0.34 30.28 15.52
CA SER A 714 -0.17 29.20 14.65
C SER A 714 -0.62 29.70 13.27
N TRP A 715 -0.99 30.96 13.12
CA TRP A 715 -1.53 31.53 11.87
C TRP A 715 -0.52 32.38 11.08
N TRP A 716 0.77 32.35 11.44
CA TRP A 716 1.78 33.11 10.71
C TRP A 716 2.03 32.52 9.30
N PRO A 717 2.13 33.34 8.24
CA PRO A 717 2.15 34.81 8.14
C PRO A 717 0.78 35.47 7.86
N SER A 718 -0.35 34.80 8.02
CA SER A 718 -1.69 35.31 7.66
C SER A 718 -2.06 36.58 8.44
N ARG A 719 -1.94 37.76 7.79
CA ARG A 719 -2.26 39.06 8.35
C ARG A 719 -3.75 39.22 8.70
N GLY A 720 -4.65 38.66 7.86
CA GLY A 720 -6.10 38.76 8.07
C GLY A 720 -6.61 38.02 9.30
N MET A 721 -6.02 36.86 9.63
CA MET A 721 -6.37 36.11 10.84
C MET A 721 -5.92 36.80 12.12
N ARG A 722 -4.73 37.39 12.10
CA ARG A 722 -4.20 38.16 13.23
C ARG A 722 -5.02 39.44 13.49
N ALA A 723 -5.43 40.14 12.45
CA ALA A 723 -6.27 41.32 12.54
C ALA A 723 -7.71 41.03 13.05
N ALA A 724 -8.28 39.88 12.69
CA ALA A 724 -9.61 39.46 13.18
C ALA A 724 -9.59 39.16 14.70
N GLN A 725 -8.48 38.61 15.19
CA GLN A 725 -8.32 38.31 16.64
C GLN A 725 -7.92 39.52 17.47
N SER A 726 -7.12 40.46 16.96
CA SER A 726 -6.73 41.67 17.67
C SER A 726 -7.88 42.65 17.88
N LYS A 727 -8.84 42.70 16.95
CA LYS A 727 -10.05 43.54 17.11
C LYS A 727 -10.92 43.12 18.30
N GLN A 728 -10.98 41.85 18.64
CA GLN A 728 -11.79 41.38 19.77
C GLN A 728 -11.09 41.53 21.13
N THR A 729 -9.77 41.40 21.16
CA THR A 729 -9.00 41.71 22.40
C THR A 729 -9.11 43.19 22.78
N GLY A 730 -9.22 44.07 21.79
CA GLY A 730 -9.45 45.51 22.03
C GLY A 730 -10.87 45.85 22.52
N VAL A 731 -11.90 45.11 22.02
CA VAL A 731 -13.30 45.31 22.46
C VAL A 731 -13.51 44.81 23.90
N THR A 732 -12.95 43.65 24.28
CA THR A 732 -13.04 43.14 25.66
C THR A 732 -12.27 43.98 26.67
N ALA A 733 -11.15 44.60 26.28
CA ALA A 733 -10.44 45.56 27.12
C ALA A 733 -11.23 46.86 27.31
N SER A 734 -11.92 47.34 26.25
CA SER A 734 -12.77 48.52 26.33
C SER A 734 -14.04 48.32 27.17
N GLU A 735 -14.65 47.13 27.09
CA GLU A 735 -15.81 46.79 27.92
C GLU A 735 -15.44 46.60 29.40
N ALA A 736 -14.26 46.03 29.69
CA ALA A 736 -13.75 45.93 31.06
C ALA A 736 -13.42 47.30 31.69
N PHE A 737 -12.97 48.26 30.88
CA PHE A 737 -12.73 49.65 31.33
C PHE A 737 -14.02 50.45 31.52
N SER A 738 -15.09 50.16 30.74
CA SER A 738 -16.38 50.86 30.85
C SER A 738 -17.21 50.39 32.04
N SER A 739 -17.00 49.16 32.54
CA SER A 739 -17.71 48.61 33.71
C SER A 739 -17.14 49.06 35.07
N HIS A 740 -16.02 49.81 35.08
CA HIS A 740 -15.37 50.33 36.31
C HIS A 740 -15.52 51.84 36.49
N ARG A 741 -16.49 52.54 35.85
CA ARG A 741 -16.84 53.93 36.25
C ARG A 741 -17.70 53.88 37.49
N PRO A 742 -17.27 54.51 38.59
CA PRO A 742 -18.09 54.63 39.78
C PRO A 742 -19.36 55.44 39.43
N ARG A 743 -20.50 54.94 39.83
CA ARG A 743 -21.74 55.72 39.84
C ARG A 743 -21.54 56.85 40.85
N GLU A 744 -21.31 58.10 40.42
CA GLU A 744 -21.44 59.29 41.23
C GLU A 744 -22.87 59.36 41.73
N SER A 745 -23.01 59.21 43.05
CA SER A 745 -24.23 59.49 43.78
C SER A 745 -24.42 60.99 43.85
N GLY A 746 -25.23 61.58 42.98
CA GLY A 746 -25.75 62.95 43.16
C GLY A 746 -26.85 62.95 44.19
N ARG A 747 -26.53 63.50 45.36
CA ARG A 747 -27.50 64.12 46.31
C ARG A 747 -27.78 65.49 45.77
N VAL A 748 -29.01 65.84 45.48
CA VAL A 748 -29.80 66.94 46.11
C VAL A 748 -31.25 66.66 45.76
#